data_140a8f9c1fef72aa019a60af59e81025
#
_entry.id   140a8f9c1fef72aa019a60af59e81025
#
_cell.length_a   1.000
_cell.length_b   1.000
_cell.length_c   1.000
_cell.angle_alpha   90.00
_cell.angle_beta   90.00
_cell.angle_gamma   90.00
#
_symmetry.space_group_name_H-M   'P 1'
#
loop_
_entity.id
_entity.type
_entity.pdbx_description
1 polymer ?
#
loop_
_entity_poly.entity_id
_entity_poly.type
_entity_poly.pdbx_seq_one_letter_code
_entity_poly.pdbx_strand_id
1 'polypeptide(L)'
;MPMTAQRSMTHGIRSSGLAVVGILAATPARAQPTPIFDGAPPASWIAPPGVPGDSFTVFHTRKTFELGKVPARFVVHVSADNRYRLFVNGAQVSSGPQRSDVTHWRYETVDLAPQLHPGRNVIAALVWNWGAARPVAQHSHRTGFLLQGNSSAEAALVNSGYGWRVLVDSAYAPIVITSAAMGNYYAAVPGDSIDGARYPWGWEQPDYDDSAWYIVAPPTQTSAAAPLAAFDNAAGGGIVGLAKRRAMQPGDYGEVTGWQLEPRSIPPMEETLQRLARVRRATGVTTDGAFLRAAGDLVVPAHTTATLLLDQSHTTNAYPVLETSGGASSTVRLTYAEALVDSAGRKAHRDSIGGRSVRGVRDVFRPDGGAHHRFQTVYWRSFRYVQMEIVTADEPLRVHDLHGIYTAYPFSERARFASDLPWLADMWRMNWNGARIGAFETYMDTPYWEQLQYVGDTRIQGLISLYVSGDDRLLRQAIEHFDLSRIPEGLTASRYPSAVTQIIPPFSLIYVAMVHDYYMHRGDSAFVRERLAGVRGILDWYARHVDSTGMLGPMPHWNYVDWTNPWPRGVPPGADHGHSATISLLYAYALQRAAELEAGVGMRGAAEAYRTRRASVLAAVRSRAWDAKRGLFRDSPDTVSYSQQTNVLAILTDAAPVAEQRALMERVLSDTTLTRASYYFGFYVLEALRKAGLADRYIEQLAPWQGMLRLGLTSTPENPEPTRSDTHAWAAHPNYGLLATVLGVRPASAGFRTVLIAPSLGPLRRAEGRVPHPRGDIDVKLEADGERGLRAEITLPAGVTGVLEWRGQRRALRSGRQVVRL
;
A
#
# COMPACT_ATOMS: atom_id res chain seq x y z
N MET A 1 14.38 -75.23 -13.48
CA MET A 1 13.43 -75.38 -14.63
C MET A 1 12.03 -75.44 -14.07
N PRO A 2 11.01 -74.76 -14.65
CA PRO A 2 11.01 -73.54 -15.43
C PRO A 2 10.26 -72.35 -14.77
N MET A 3 10.45 -71.19 -15.38
CA MET A 3 9.79 -69.95 -15.09
C MET A 3 8.30 -69.93 -15.45
N THR A 4 7.47 -69.29 -14.67
CA THR A 4 6.13 -68.84 -15.09
C THR A 4 5.99 -67.33 -14.91
N ALA A 5 5.69 -66.67 -16.03
CA ALA A 5 5.48 -65.24 -16.12
C ALA A 5 4.12 -64.83 -15.54
N GLN A 6 4.08 -63.79 -14.70
CA GLN A 6 2.87 -63.09 -14.34
C GLN A 6 2.72 -61.79 -15.13
N ARG A 7 1.63 -61.70 -15.87
CA ARG A 7 1.17 -60.49 -16.57
C ARG A 7 0.69 -59.44 -15.56
N SER A 8 1.25 -58.28 -15.60
CA SER A 8 0.69 -57.10 -14.89
C SER A 8 -0.28 -56.36 -15.85
N MET A 9 -1.50 -56.17 -15.38
CA MET A 9 -2.47 -55.25 -16.00
C MET A 9 -2.10 -53.80 -15.61
N THR A 10 -1.77 -53.01 -16.61
CA THR A 10 -1.61 -51.54 -16.46
C THR A 10 -2.97 -50.89 -16.55
N HIS A 11 -3.47 -50.33 -15.46
CA HIS A 11 -4.56 -49.36 -15.46
C HIS A 11 -3.98 -47.96 -15.77
N GLY A 12 -4.40 -47.42 -16.90
CA GLY A 12 -4.05 -46.05 -17.27
C GLY A 12 -4.78 -45.03 -16.43
N ILE A 13 -4.09 -44.33 -15.57
CA ILE A 13 -4.56 -43.12 -14.91
C ILE A 13 -4.29 -41.95 -15.84
N ARG A 14 -5.34 -41.32 -16.35
CA ARG A 14 -5.23 -40.04 -17.04
C ARG A 14 -4.90 -38.96 -16.00
N SER A 15 -3.68 -38.50 -15.98
CA SER A 15 -3.26 -37.32 -15.21
C SER A 15 -3.69 -36.07 -15.96
N SER A 16 -4.66 -35.37 -15.38
CA SER A 16 -4.98 -33.98 -15.76
C SER A 16 -3.79 -33.09 -15.36
N GLY A 17 -3.09 -32.58 -16.35
CA GLY A 17 -1.93 -31.71 -16.12
C GLY A 17 -2.37 -30.37 -15.52
N LEU A 18 -2.02 -30.11 -14.26
CA LEU A 18 -1.94 -28.75 -13.74
C LEU A 18 -0.78 -28.05 -14.46
N ALA A 19 -1.10 -27.02 -15.23
CA ALA A 19 -0.08 -26.11 -15.73
C ALA A 19 0.45 -25.26 -14.55
N VAL A 20 1.62 -25.64 -14.08
CA VAL A 20 2.41 -24.78 -13.17
C VAL A 20 2.95 -23.62 -14.00
N VAL A 21 2.39 -22.45 -13.84
CA VAL A 21 2.95 -21.20 -14.38
C VAL A 21 4.25 -20.92 -13.62
N GLY A 22 5.36 -21.26 -14.24
CA GLY A 22 6.69 -20.90 -13.75
C GLY A 22 6.87 -19.39 -13.79
N ILE A 23 7.01 -18.76 -12.65
CA ILE A 23 7.43 -17.37 -12.54
C ILE A 23 8.91 -17.31 -12.95
N LEU A 24 9.16 -16.88 -14.17
CA LEU A 24 10.49 -16.46 -14.62
C LEU A 24 10.84 -15.18 -13.84
N ALA A 25 11.82 -15.26 -12.96
CA ALA A 25 12.43 -14.11 -12.34
C ALA A 25 13.05 -13.22 -13.43
N ALA A 26 12.34 -12.19 -13.84
CA ALA A 26 12.84 -11.17 -14.75
C ALA A 26 13.89 -10.33 -14.02
N THR A 27 15.12 -10.39 -14.47
CA THR A 27 16.15 -9.36 -14.19
C THR A 27 15.58 -7.99 -14.53
N PRO A 28 15.86 -6.94 -13.72
CA PRO A 28 15.34 -5.61 -14.00
C PRO A 28 16.06 -5.05 -15.23
N ALA A 29 15.50 -5.27 -16.40
CA ALA A 29 15.79 -4.43 -17.54
C ALA A 29 15.25 -3.03 -17.22
N ARG A 30 16.11 -2.01 -17.22
CA ARG A 30 15.68 -0.63 -17.32
C ARG A 30 14.78 -0.54 -18.56
N ALA A 31 13.47 -0.54 -18.35
CA ALA A 31 12.53 -0.22 -19.38
C ALA A 31 12.76 1.24 -19.77
N GLN A 32 13.43 1.47 -20.89
CA GLN A 32 13.30 2.76 -21.56
C GLN A 32 11.82 2.92 -21.91
N PRO A 33 11.19 4.05 -21.58
CA PRO A 33 9.82 4.27 -21.99
C PRO A 33 9.76 4.27 -23.51
N THR A 34 9.22 3.20 -24.09
CA THR A 34 8.91 3.18 -25.51
C THR A 34 7.82 4.21 -25.74
N PRO A 35 7.99 5.19 -26.65
CA PRO A 35 6.95 6.18 -26.91
C PRO A 35 5.72 5.46 -27.45
N ILE A 36 4.61 5.44 -26.70
CA ILE A 36 3.39 4.72 -27.06
C ILE A 36 2.71 5.24 -28.34
N PHE A 37 3.21 6.35 -28.91
CA PHE A 37 2.60 6.97 -30.07
C PHE A 37 3.59 7.13 -31.25
N ASP A 38 4.78 6.55 -31.18
CA ASP A 38 5.75 6.65 -32.29
C ASP A 38 5.26 5.88 -33.52
N GLY A 39 4.78 6.63 -34.52
CA GLY A 39 4.39 6.10 -35.82
C GLY A 39 3.04 5.36 -35.85
N ALA A 40 2.36 5.17 -34.72
CA ALA A 40 1.03 4.58 -34.65
C ALA A 40 -0.07 5.67 -34.55
N PRO A 41 -1.22 5.53 -35.24
CA PRO A 41 -2.34 6.44 -35.04
C PRO A 41 -2.83 6.36 -33.59
N PRO A 42 -3.18 7.52 -32.96
CA PRO A 42 -3.62 7.53 -31.57
C PRO A 42 -4.98 6.84 -31.41
N ALA A 43 -5.13 6.06 -30.34
CA ALA A 43 -6.42 5.51 -29.92
C ALA A 43 -7.30 6.62 -29.34
N SER A 44 -8.58 6.34 -29.23
CA SER A 44 -9.56 7.21 -28.57
C SER A 44 -10.01 6.61 -27.26
N TRP A 45 -10.21 7.46 -26.25
CA TRP A 45 -10.96 7.07 -25.06
C TRP A 45 -12.42 6.82 -25.46
N ILE A 46 -12.97 5.70 -25.00
CA ILE A 46 -14.35 5.30 -25.25
C ILE A 46 -15.11 5.12 -23.94
N ALA A 47 -16.41 5.40 -23.96
CA ALA A 47 -17.34 5.16 -22.88
C ALA A 47 -18.74 4.84 -23.45
N PRO A 48 -19.67 4.28 -22.67
CA PRO A 48 -21.05 4.12 -23.10
C PRO A 48 -21.69 5.47 -23.44
N PRO A 49 -22.47 5.57 -24.53
CA PRO A 49 -23.17 6.81 -24.86
C PRO A 49 -24.24 7.14 -23.83
N GLY A 50 -24.47 8.44 -23.60
CA GLY A 50 -25.54 8.93 -22.71
C GLY A 50 -25.31 8.72 -21.21
N VAL A 51 -24.15 8.19 -20.79
CA VAL A 51 -23.80 8.02 -19.38
C VAL A 51 -22.99 9.24 -18.91
N PRO A 52 -23.42 9.94 -17.83
CA PRO A 52 -22.65 11.03 -17.26
C PRO A 52 -21.25 10.55 -16.81
N GLY A 53 -20.22 11.34 -17.11
CA GLY A 53 -18.82 10.94 -16.89
C GLY A 53 -18.41 10.74 -15.43
N ASP A 54 -19.20 11.26 -14.48
CA ASP A 54 -18.99 11.22 -13.03
C ASP A 54 -19.97 10.33 -12.28
N SER A 55 -20.83 9.59 -13.01
CA SER A 55 -21.78 8.65 -12.39
C SER A 55 -21.15 7.30 -12.12
N PHE A 56 -21.71 6.56 -11.12
CA PHE A 56 -21.39 5.14 -10.97
C PHE A 56 -21.73 4.41 -12.26
N THR A 57 -20.73 3.79 -12.86
CA THR A 57 -20.87 3.08 -14.13
C THR A 57 -19.98 1.84 -14.12
N VAL A 58 -20.57 0.70 -14.44
CA VAL A 58 -19.84 -0.50 -14.87
C VAL A 58 -20.23 -0.76 -16.31
N PHE A 59 -19.27 -1.06 -17.16
CA PHE A 59 -19.55 -1.39 -18.54
C PHE A 59 -18.57 -2.43 -19.09
N HIS A 60 -19.05 -3.19 -20.03
CA HIS A 60 -18.24 -4.11 -20.81
C HIS A 60 -17.90 -3.48 -22.16
N THR A 61 -16.69 -3.75 -22.65
CA THR A 61 -16.30 -3.37 -24.01
C THR A 61 -15.55 -4.51 -24.68
N ARG A 62 -15.77 -4.67 -26.00
CA ARG A 62 -15.24 -5.80 -26.78
C ARG A 62 -14.78 -5.35 -28.16
N LYS A 63 -13.72 -6.02 -28.67
CA LYS A 63 -13.23 -5.91 -30.04
C LYS A 63 -12.85 -7.29 -30.54
N THR A 64 -13.51 -7.74 -31.59
CA THR A 64 -13.14 -8.96 -32.34
C THR A 64 -12.22 -8.58 -33.48
N PHE A 65 -11.19 -9.38 -33.73
CA PHE A 65 -10.25 -9.20 -34.83
C PHE A 65 -9.70 -10.55 -35.31
N GLU A 66 -9.17 -10.58 -36.52
CA GLU A 66 -8.61 -11.78 -37.15
C GLU A 66 -7.08 -11.71 -37.25
N LEU A 67 -6.43 -12.82 -36.96
CA LEU A 67 -5.00 -13.00 -37.16
C LEU A 67 -4.71 -14.17 -38.13
N GLY A 68 -3.96 -13.91 -39.19
CA GLY A 68 -3.48 -14.99 -40.05
C GLY A 68 -2.40 -15.84 -39.37
N LYS A 69 -1.57 -15.20 -38.55
CA LYS A 69 -0.50 -15.82 -37.75
C LYS A 69 -0.29 -15.02 -36.49
N VAL A 70 -0.04 -15.70 -35.36
CA VAL A 70 0.32 -15.04 -34.13
C VAL A 70 1.73 -14.48 -34.23
N PRO A 71 1.94 -13.17 -33.99
CA PRO A 71 3.27 -12.57 -33.94
C PRO A 71 4.02 -13.01 -32.67
N ALA A 72 5.34 -12.91 -32.69
CA ALA A 72 6.14 -13.23 -31.50
C ALA A 72 5.83 -12.30 -30.28
N ARG A 73 5.36 -11.08 -30.57
CA ARG A 73 4.88 -10.11 -29.58
C ARG A 73 3.68 -9.36 -30.16
N PHE A 74 2.71 -9.06 -29.31
CA PHE A 74 1.55 -8.23 -29.62
C PHE A 74 1.32 -7.29 -28.45
N VAL A 75 1.93 -6.13 -28.49
CA VAL A 75 1.99 -5.23 -27.33
C VAL A 75 0.92 -4.15 -27.43
N VAL A 76 0.20 -3.98 -26.31
CA VAL A 76 -0.80 -2.91 -26.15
C VAL A 76 -0.54 -2.11 -24.87
N HIS A 77 -1.05 -0.88 -24.87
CA HIS A 77 -1.04 0.02 -23.73
C HIS A 77 -2.48 0.27 -23.30
N VAL A 78 -2.81 0.02 -22.04
CA VAL A 78 -4.20 0.01 -21.56
C VAL A 78 -4.37 0.93 -20.37
N SER A 79 -5.45 1.71 -20.38
CA SER A 79 -5.85 2.53 -19.23
C SER A 79 -7.37 2.60 -19.13
N ALA A 80 -7.88 3.02 -17.98
CA ALA A 80 -9.29 3.32 -17.76
C ALA A 80 -9.46 4.34 -16.63
N ASP A 81 -10.62 4.95 -16.57
CA ASP A 81 -11.03 5.79 -15.45
C ASP A 81 -12.39 5.29 -14.90
N ASN A 82 -12.46 4.72 -13.71
CA ASN A 82 -11.37 4.62 -12.73
C ASN A 82 -10.45 3.41 -12.98
N ARG A 83 -11.04 2.21 -13.28
CA ARG A 83 -10.28 0.95 -13.34
C ARG A 83 -10.85 -0.01 -14.38
N TYR A 84 -10.06 -1.05 -14.71
CA TYR A 84 -10.45 -2.11 -15.63
C TYR A 84 -9.89 -3.48 -15.24
N ARG A 85 -10.51 -4.52 -15.79
CA ARG A 85 -9.94 -5.86 -16.02
C ARG A 85 -9.96 -6.14 -17.52
N LEU A 86 -8.82 -6.56 -18.07
CA LEU A 86 -8.67 -6.89 -19.49
C LEU A 86 -8.62 -8.39 -19.68
N PHE A 87 -9.35 -8.85 -20.68
CA PHE A 87 -9.42 -10.27 -21.07
C PHE A 87 -9.05 -10.43 -22.53
N VAL A 88 -8.41 -11.55 -22.84
CA VAL A 88 -8.16 -12.01 -24.22
C VAL A 88 -8.62 -13.44 -24.31
N ASN A 89 -9.58 -13.72 -25.20
CA ASN A 89 -10.12 -15.05 -25.44
C ASN A 89 -10.58 -15.75 -24.14
N GLY A 90 -11.24 -15.02 -23.24
CA GLY A 90 -11.73 -15.50 -21.95
C GLY A 90 -10.70 -15.45 -20.80
N ALA A 91 -9.41 -15.29 -21.08
CA ALA A 91 -8.38 -15.24 -20.04
C ALA A 91 -8.13 -13.79 -19.57
N GLN A 92 -8.15 -13.53 -18.25
CA GLN A 92 -7.73 -12.23 -17.70
C GLN A 92 -6.22 -12.06 -17.89
N VAL A 93 -5.81 -10.94 -18.48
CA VAL A 93 -4.40 -10.66 -18.82
C VAL A 93 -3.84 -9.42 -18.09
N SER A 94 -4.71 -8.52 -17.64
CA SER A 94 -4.29 -7.30 -16.94
C SER A 94 -5.41 -6.75 -16.06
N SER A 95 -5.04 -6.02 -15.03
CA SER A 95 -5.90 -5.17 -14.22
C SER A 95 -5.19 -3.84 -13.93
N GLY A 96 -5.94 -2.74 -13.88
CA GLY A 96 -5.36 -1.41 -13.65
C GLY A 96 -6.39 -0.30 -13.85
N PRO A 97 -5.92 0.93 -14.16
CA PRO A 97 -4.52 1.36 -14.15
C PRO A 97 -3.97 1.52 -12.73
N GLN A 98 -2.64 1.58 -12.62
CA GLN A 98 -1.97 1.96 -11.37
C GLN A 98 -2.54 3.28 -10.86
N ARG A 99 -2.82 3.35 -9.55
CA ARG A 99 -3.40 4.54 -8.91
C ARG A 99 -2.45 5.74 -9.02
N SER A 100 -2.99 6.89 -9.43
CA SER A 100 -2.28 8.16 -9.55
C SER A 100 -3.28 9.33 -9.61
N ASP A 101 -2.85 10.52 -10.02
CA ASP A 101 -3.68 11.69 -10.28
C ASP A 101 -3.92 11.90 -11.79
N VAL A 102 -4.78 12.86 -12.13
CA VAL A 102 -5.18 13.11 -13.53
C VAL A 102 -4.00 13.59 -14.38
N THR A 103 -3.07 14.36 -13.79
CA THR A 103 -1.91 14.92 -14.52
C THR A 103 -0.74 13.95 -14.62
N HIS A 104 -0.86 12.76 -13.99
CA HIS A 104 0.13 11.66 -14.03
C HIS A 104 -0.62 10.33 -14.15
N TRP A 105 -1.62 10.28 -15.02
CA TRP A 105 -2.49 9.13 -15.20
C TRP A 105 -1.73 7.94 -15.77
N ARG A 106 -1.88 6.77 -15.19
CA ARG A 106 -1.07 5.61 -15.56
C ARG A 106 -1.74 4.77 -16.63
N TYR A 107 -0.91 4.11 -17.43
CA TYR A 107 -1.30 3.03 -18.32
C TYR A 107 -0.42 1.80 -18.11
N GLU A 108 -1.01 0.63 -18.37
CA GLU A 108 -0.33 -0.66 -18.32
C GLU A 108 0.19 -1.03 -19.71
N THR A 109 1.36 -1.68 -19.80
CA THR A 109 1.89 -2.24 -21.03
C THR A 109 1.80 -3.76 -20.96
N VAL A 110 1.07 -4.37 -21.90
CA VAL A 110 0.75 -5.79 -21.87
C VAL A 110 1.11 -6.44 -23.21
N ASP A 111 1.80 -7.58 -23.18
CA ASP A 111 2.02 -8.41 -24.35
C ASP A 111 0.92 -9.47 -24.43
N LEU A 112 0.05 -9.38 -25.42
CA LEU A 112 -1.10 -10.25 -25.59
C LEU A 112 -0.77 -11.53 -26.36
N ALA A 113 0.39 -11.63 -27.02
CA ALA A 113 0.76 -12.75 -27.89
C ALA A 113 0.55 -14.14 -27.26
N PRO A 114 0.80 -14.35 -25.94
CA PRO A 114 0.58 -15.66 -25.31
C PRO A 114 -0.87 -16.16 -25.31
N GLN A 115 -1.85 -15.26 -25.40
CA GLN A 115 -3.29 -15.59 -25.39
C GLN A 115 -3.93 -15.56 -26.77
N LEU A 116 -3.18 -15.15 -27.81
CA LEU A 116 -3.68 -15.07 -29.18
C LEU A 116 -3.51 -16.40 -29.92
N HIS A 117 -4.38 -16.63 -30.92
CA HIS A 117 -4.31 -17.76 -31.82
C HIS A 117 -4.61 -17.32 -33.28
N PRO A 118 -4.22 -18.11 -34.30
CA PRO A 118 -4.65 -17.84 -35.65
C PRO A 118 -6.17 -17.89 -35.77
N GLY A 119 -6.74 -17.06 -36.65
CA GLY A 119 -8.17 -16.89 -36.79
C GLY A 119 -8.75 -15.81 -35.87
N ARG A 120 -10.00 -15.97 -35.45
CA ARG A 120 -10.79 -15.01 -34.70
C ARG A 120 -10.30 -14.93 -33.27
N ASN A 121 -10.00 -13.71 -32.80
CA ASN A 121 -9.66 -13.38 -31.42
C ASN A 121 -10.59 -12.29 -30.87
N VAL A 122 -10.75 -12.23 -29.57
CA VAL A 122 -11.47 -11.19 -28.88
C VAL A 122 -10.61 -10.55 -27.79
N ILE A 123 -10.58 -9.22 -27.74
CA ILE A 123 -10.15 -8.45 -26.60
C ILE A 123 -11.40 -7.90 -25.94
N ALA A 124 -11.54 -8.09 -24.64
CA ALA A 124 -12.69 -7.64 -23.86
C ALA A 124 -12.25 -6.99 -22.54
N ALA A 125 -12.98 -5.99 -22.08
CA ALA A 125 -12.68 -5.36 -20.79
C ALA A 125 -13.95 -5.11 -19.98
N LEU A 126 -13.87 -5.40 -18.68
CA LEU A 126 -14.78 -4.87 -17.65
C LEU A 126 -14.18 -3.59 -17.13
N VAL A 127 -14.92 -2.50 -17.22
CA VAL A 127 -14.48 -1.15 -16.82
C VAL A 127 -15.47 -0.59 -15.81
N TRP A 128 -14.97 0.08 -14.77
CA TRP A 128 -15.84 0.72 -13.79
C TRP A 128 -15.33 2.08 -13.33
N ASN A 129 -16.28 2.95 -13.08
CA ASN A 129 -16.11 4.21 -12.39
C ASN A 129 -17.10 4.25 -11.22
N TRP A 130 -16.59 4.51 -10.01
CA TRP A 130 -17.44 4.57 -8.82
C TRP A 130 -18.26 5.87 -8.71
N GLY A 131 -18.02 6.86 -9.58
CA GLY A 131 -18.70 8.15 -9.52
C GLY A 131 -18.60 8.81 -8.16
N ALA A 132 -19.71 9.23 -7.60
CA ALA A 132 -19.80 9.84 -6.27
C ALA A 132 -19.45 8.85 -5.12
N ALA A 133 -19.52 7.54 -5.36
CA ALA A 133 -19.18 6.51 -4.36
C ALA A 133 -17.69 6.13 -4.36
N ARG A 134 -16.85 6.82 -5.14
CA ARG A 134 -15.42 6.49 -5.22
C ARG A 134 -14.72 6.65 -3.88
N PRO A 135 -13.72 5.79 -3.58
CA PRO A 135 -12.88 5.96 -2.41
C PRO A 135 -12.10 7.28 -2.48
N VAL A 136 -11.79 7.86 -1.33
CA VAL A 136 -11.05 9.12 -1.25
C VAL A 136 -9.68 9.05 -1.94
N ALA A 137 -9.06 7.88 -1.94
CA ALA A 137 -7.77 7.64 -2.60
C ALA A 137 -7.82 7.59 -4.13
N GLN A 138 -9.01 7.66 -4.76
CA GLN A 138 -9.19 7.51 -6.20
C GLN A 138 -9.51 8.85 -6.86
N HIS A 139 -8.63 9.31 -7.74
CA HIS A 139 -8.94 10.38 -8.69
C HIS A 139 -9.80 9.87 -9.83
N SER A 140 -10.50 10.78 -10.48
CA SER A 140 -11.27 10.56 -11.71
C SER A 140 -11.36 11.86 -12.48
N HIS A 141 -11.27 11.79 -13.80
CA HIS A 141 -11.65 12.88 -14.68
C HIS A 141 -13.06 12.62 -15.20
N ARG A 142 -13.28 11.47 -15.84
CA ARG A 142 -14.59 10.99 -16.32
C ARG A 142 -14.49 9.53 -16.74
N THR A 143 -15.61 8.82 -16.76
CA THR A 143 -15.65 7.42 -17.22
C THR A 143 -15.02 7.24 -18.60
N GLY A 144 -14.12 6.27 -18.75
CA GLY A 144 -13.50 5.97 -20.03
C GLY A 144 -12.61 4.74 -20.01
N PHE A 145 -12.38 4.17 -21.20
CA PHE A 145 -11.45 3.07 -21.46
C PHE A 145 -10.57 3.41 -22.65
N LEU A 146 -9.29 3.07 -22.54
CA LEU A 146 -8.30 3.26 -23.60
C LEU A 146 -7.50 1.99 -23.82
N LEU A 147 -7.33 1.57 -25.09
CA LEU A 147 -6.38 0.57 -25.48
C LEU A 147 -5.66 1.05 -26.75
N GLN A 148 -4.34 1.17 -26.68
CA GLN A 148 -3.48 1.66 -27.75
C GLN A 148 -2.51 0.55 -28.18
N GLY A 149 -2.51 0.18 -29.44
CA GLY A 149 -1.47 -0.70 -30.04
C GLY A 149 -0.10 -0.03 -30.05
N ASN A 150 0.95 -0.79 -29.79
CA ASN A 150 2.32 -0.26 -29.70
C ASN A 150 2.91 0.12 -31.07
N SER A 151 2.47 -0.54 -32.12
CA SER A 151 2.88 -0.27 -33.52
C SER A 151 1.66 -0.03 -34.41
N SER A 152 1.89 0.42 -35.64
CA SER A 152 0.81 0.60 -36.63
C SER A 152 0.06 -0.71 -36.92
N ALA A 153 0.70 -1.85 -36.80
CA ALA A 153 0.09 -3.15 -37.04
C ALA A 153 -0.92 -3.52 -35.94
N GLU A 154 -0.52 -3.41 -34.67
CA GLU A 154 -1.43 -3.62 -33.56
C GLU A 154 -2.52 -2.54 -33.53
N ALA A 155 -2.15 -1.27 -33.73
CA ALA A 155 -3.07 -0.14 -33.73
C ALA A 155 -4.20 -0.31 -34.76
N ALA A 156 -3.90 -0.79 -35.97
CA ALA A 156 -4.90 -1.04 -37.02
C ALA A 156 -5.94 -2.12 -36.63
N LEU A 157 -5.56 -3.05 -35.76
CA LEU A 157 -6.44 -4.15 -35.33
C LEU A 157 -7.24 -3.83 -34.08
N VAL A 158 -6.60 -3.17 -33.08
CA VAL A 158 -7.14 -3.18 -31.72
C VAL A 158 -7.28 -1.81 -31.04
N ASN A 159 -6.82 -0.71 -31.64
CA ASN A 159 -7.00 0.61 -31.02
C ASN A 159 -8.45 0.83 -30.56
N SER A 160 -8.62 1.31 -29.32
CA SER A 160 -9.94 1.73 -28.87
C SER A 160 -10.45 2.92 -29.68
N GLY A 161 -11.74 2.90 -29.99
CA GLY A 161 -12.39 3.83 -30.90
C GLY A 161 -13.40 3.08 -31.77
N TYR A 162 -13.38 3.35 -33.07
CA TYR A 162 -14.38 2.80 -33.99
C TYR A 162 -14.41 1.28 -34.04
N GLY A 163 -15.63 0.75 -34.06
CA GLY A 163 -15.90 -0.67 -34.17
C GLY A 163 -15.66 -1.46 -32.89
N TRP A 164 -15.35 -0.80 -31.77
CA TRP A 164 -15.52 -1.38 -30.45
C TRP A 164 -16.99 -1.44 -30.09
N ARG A 165 -17.39 -2.46 -29.36
CA ARG A 165 -18.74 -2.61 -28.82
C ARG A 165 -18.73 -2.34 -27.34
N VAL A 166 -19.79 -1.68 -26.84
CA VAL A 166 -19.93 -1.33 -25.42
C VAL A 166 -21.32 -1.70 -24.90
N LEU A 167 -21.39 -2.16 -23.65
CA LEU A 167 -22.63 -2.47 -22.94
C LEU A 167 -22.53 -1.91 -21.51
N VAL A 168 -23.48 -1.06 -21.11
CA VAL A 168 -23.64 -0.69 -19.69
C VAL A 168 -24.08 -1.92 -18.92
N ASP A 169 -23.35 -2.30 -17.88
CA ASP A 169 -23.73 -3.41 -17.03
C ASP A 169 -24.64 -2.95 -15.90
N SER A 170 -25.93 -3.25 -16.04
CA SER A 170 -26.94 -2.96 -15.03
C SER A 170 -27.00 -3.96 -13.88
N ALA A 171 -26.16 -5.01 -13.91
CA ALA A 171 -26.06 -5.98 -12.83
C ALA A 171 -25.40 -5.39 -11.58
N TYR A 172 -24.48 -4.45 -11.75
CA TYR A 172 -23.74 -3.83 -10.65
C TYR A 172 -24.46 -2.61 -10.08
N ALA A 173 -24.47 -2.54 -8.74
CA ALA A 173 -24.83 -1.33 -7.99
C ALA A 173 -23.90 -1.17 -6.77
N PRO A 174 -23.52 0.07 -6.41
CA PRO A 174 -22.66 0.29 -5.25
C PRO A 174 -23.45 0.16 -3.95
N ILE A 175 -22.88 -0.51 -2.96
CA ILE A 175 -23.37 -0.45 -1.59
C ILE A 175 -22.55 0.61 -0.86
N VAL A 176 -23.11 1.81 -0.76
CA VAL A 176 -22.42 2.92 -0.10
C VAL A 176 -22.22 2.62 1.38
N ILE A 177 -20.98 2.70 1.83
CA ILE A 177 -20.59 2.52 3.22
C ILE A 177 -20.31 3.90 3.81
N THR A 178 -21.00 4.29 4.86
CA THR A 178 -20.83 5.58 5.52
C THR A 178 -20.08 5.45 6.83
N SER A 179 -19.35 6.50 7.22
CA SER A 179 -18.70 6.58 8.53
C SER A 179 -19.68 6.38 9.69
N ALA A 180 -20.92 6.85 9.55
CA ALA A 180 -21.96 6.64 10.54
C ALA A 180 -22.35 5.16 10.69
N ALA A 181 -22.51 4.42 9.58
CA ALA A 181 -22.81 3.00 9.60
C ALA A 181 -21.67 2.16 10.20
N MET A 182 -20.42 2.60 9.98
CA MET A 182 -19.23 1.95 10.52
C MET A 182 -18.93 2.37 11.97
N GLY A 183 -19.54 3.46 12.46
CA GLY A 183 -19.26 4.04 13.77
C GLY A 183 -17.89 4.73 13.86
N ASN A 184 -17.22 4.93 12.74
CA ASN A 184 -15.91 5.59 12.65
C ASN A 184 -15.64 6.08 11.22
N TYR A 185 -14.59 6.89 11.02
CA TYR A 185 -14.21 7.38 9.70
C TYR A 185 -13.94 6.22 8.73
N TYR A 186 -14.58 6.27 7.57
CA TYR A 186 -14.46 5.31 6.48
C TYR A 186 -14.28 6.06 5.16
N ALA A 187 -13.25 5.74 4.40
CA ALA A 187 -12.87 6.42 3.16
C ALA A 187 -12.52 5.44 2.02
N ALA A 188 -12.62 4.13 2.29
CA ALA A 188 -12.29 3.07 1.34
C ALA A 188 -13.44 2.82 0.34
N VAL A 189 -13.32 1.76 -0.45
CA VAL A 189 -14.26 1.42 -1.53
C VAL A 189 -15.65 1.04 -1.02
N PRO A 190 -16.72 1.28 -1.81
CA PRO A 190 -18.05 0.77 -1.52
C PRO A 190 -18.10 -0.76 -1.64
N GLY A 191 -19.14 -1.37 -1.11
CA GLY A 191 -19.48 -2.74 -1.43
C GLY A 191 -20.13 -2.87 -2.80
N ASP A 192 -20.19 -4.09 -3.33
CA ASP A 192 -20.82 -4.42 -4.60
C ASP A 192 -22.14 -5.17 -4.39
N SER A 193 -23.18 -4.77 -5.10
CA SER A 193 -24.39 -5.56 -5.30
C SER A 193 -24.40 -6.05 -6.73
N ILE A 194 -24.42 -7.38 -6.95
CA ILE A 194 -24.35 -7.99 -8.29
C ILE A 194 -25.60 -8.85 -8.51
N ASP A 195 -26.39 -8.52 -9.54
CA ASP A 195 -27.58 -9.24 -9.96
C ASP A 195 -27.26 -10.15 -11.15
N GLY A 196 -27.19 -11.46 -10.90
CA GLY A 196 -26.86 -12.46 -11.92
C GLY A 196 -27.83 -12.51 -13.10
N ALA A 197 -29.11 -12.17 -12.88
CA ALA A 197 -30.11 -12.14 -13.94
C ALA A 197 -29.88 -11.04 -14.99
N ARG A 198 -29.06 -10.05 -14.68
CA ARG A 198 -28.70 -8.93 -15.58
C ARG A 198 -27.28 -9.02 -16.08
N TYR A 199 -26.45 -9.90 -15.51
CA TYR A 199 -25.05 -10.02 -15.86
C TYR A 199 -24.90 -10.75 -17.21
N PRO A 200 -24.10 -10.23 -18.15
CA PRO A 200 -23.92 -10.83 -19.48
C PRO A 200 -22.97 -12.02 -19.45
N TRP A 201 -23.35 -13.14 -18.81
CA TRP A 201 -22.51 -14.32 -18.63
C TRP A 201 -21.79 -14.76 -19.91
N GLY A 202 -20.49 -15.04 -19.82
CA GLY A 202 -19.65 -15.45 -20.93
C GLY A 202 -19.22 -14.33 -21.86
N TRP A 203 -19.45 -13.09 -21.52
CA TRP A 203 -19.14 -11.90 -22.32
C TRP A 203 -17.67 -11.81 -22.74
N GLU A 204 -16.76 -12.40 -21.99
CA GLU A 204 -15.32 -12.42 -22.28
C GLU A 204 -14.91 -13.51 -23.30
N GLN A 205 -15.82 -14.41 -23.69
CA GLN A 205 -15.57 -15.54 -24.60
C GLN A 205 -15.64 -15.12 -26.06
N PRO A 206 -14.87 -15.78 -26.96
CA PRO A 206 -14.86 -15.43 -28.39
C PRO A 206 -16.20 -15.65 -29.12
N ASP A 207 -17.01 -16.59 -28.66
CA ASP A 207 -18.30 -17.01 -29.25
C ASP A 207 -19.51 -16.25 -28.70
N TYR A 208 -19.30 -15.37 -27.72
CA TYR A 208 -20.39 -14.57 -27.17
C TYR A 208 -21.02 -13.66 -28.25
N ASP A 209 -22.34 -13.63 -28.32
CA ASP A 209 -23.10 -12.76 -29.22
C ASP A 209 -23.22 -11.34 -28.63
N ASP A 210 -22.41 -10.43 -29.13
CA ASP A 210 -22.41 -9.01 -28.79
C ASP A 210 -23.15 -8.14 -29.83
N SER A 211 -23.96 -8.72 -30.72
CA SER A 211 -24.68 -8.02 -31.82
C SER A 211 -25.60 -6.91 -31.30
N ALA A 212 -26.18 -7.09 -30.12
CA ALA A 212 -27.07 -6.11 -29.47
C ALA A 212 -26.31 -4.98 -28.76
N TRP A 213 -24.98 -5.06 -28.63
CA TRP A 213 -24.20 -4.02 -27.96
C TRP A 213 -24.04 -2.79 -28.87
N TYR A 214 -23.92 -1.64 -28.22
CA TYR A 214 -23.68 -0.39 -28.95
C TYR A 214 -22.32 -0.43 -29.65
N ILE A 215 -22.29 -0.08 -30.95
CA ILE A 215 -21.06 0.02 -31.74
C ILE A 215 -20.56 1.47 -31.66
N VAL A 216 -19.33 1.68 -31.21
CA VAL A 216 -18.67 2.97 -31.26
C VAL A 216 -18.51 3.39 -32.73
N ALA A 217 -19.25 4.42 -33.14
CA ALA A 217 -19.27 4.93 -34.52
C ALA A 217 -18.35 6.14 -34.73
N PRO A 218 -17.94 6.45 -35.97
CA PRO A 218 -17.24 7.68 -36.28
C PRO A 218 -18.09 8.91 -35.86
N PRO A 219 -17.46 10.02 -35.42
CA PRO A 219 -18.20 11.26 -35.23
C PRO A 219 -18.84 11.65 -36.55
N THR A 220 -20.13 11.95 -36.55
CA THR A 220 -20.81 12.50 -37.69
C THR A 220 -20.19 13.86 -38.03
N GLN A 221 -19.93 14.13 -39.30
CA GLN A 221 -19.23 15.36 -39.79
C GLN A 221 -19.83 16.72 -39.41
N THR A 222 -20.85 16.75 -38.57
CA THR A 222 -21.55 17.98 -38.20
C THR A 222 -20.97 18.76 -37.02
N SER A 223 -19.91 18.28 -36.41
CA SER A 223 -19.24 18.97 -35.29
C SER A 223 -17.80 19.36 -35.60
N ALA A 224 -17.60 20.24 -36.59
CA ALA A 224 -16.41 21.08 -36.69
C ALA A 224 -16.38 22.16 -35.61
N ALA A 225 -16.98 21.92 -34.48
CA ALA A 225 -16.97 22.83 -33.33
C ALA A 225 -15.68 22.63 -32.53
N ALA A 226 -15.18 23.71 -32.00
CA ALA A 226 -13.92 23.93 -31.28
C ALA A 226 -13.34 22.74 -30.49
N PRO A 227 -12.01 22.65 -30.29
CA PRO A 227 -11.32 21.56 -29.59
C PRO A 227 -11.92 21.16 -28.22
N LEU A 228 -12.58 22.10 -27.53
CA LEU A 228 -13.28 21.83 -26.26
C LEU A 228 -14.58 21.05 -26.44
N ALA A 229 -15.28 21.20 -27.56
CA ALA A 229 -16.51 20.45 -27.84
C ALA A 229 -16.25 19.00 -28.23
N ALA A 230 -15.06 18.64 -28.66
CA ALA A 230 -14.65 17.25 -28.89
C ALA A 230 -14.56 16.43 -27.58
N PHE A 231 -14.50 17.10 -26.44
CA PHE A 231 -14.51 16.47 -25.11
C PHE A 231 -15.92 16.27 -24.55
N ASP A 232 -16.92 16.93 -25.11
CA ASP A 232 -18.29 16.92 -24.60
C ASP A 232 -19.24 16.16 -25.52
N ASN A 233 -18.78 15.04 -26.06
CA ASN A 233 -19.54 14.24 -26.98
C ASN A 233 -20.62 13.39 -26.30
N ALA A 234 -21.52 14.07 -25.57
CA ALA A 234 -22.76 13.46 -25.09
C ALA A 234 -23.70 13.03 -26.22
N ALA A 235 -23.41 13.42 -27.48
CA ALA A 235 -24.38 13.34 -28.55
C ALA A 235 -24.23 12.14 -29.52
N GLY A 236 -23.31 11.19 -29.30
CA GLY A 236 -23.53 10.03 -30.13
C GLY A 236 -22.35 9.20 -30.60
N GLY A 237 -21.15 9.38 -30.10
CA GLY A 237 -20.02 8.61 -30.64
C GLY A 237 -19.41 7.54 -29.73
N GLY A 238 -19.66 7.53 -28.45
CA GLY A 238 -18.93 6.67 -27.52
C GLY A 238 -17.44 7.06 -27.37
N ILE A 239 -16.97 8.09 -28.06
CA ILE A 239 -15.61 8.62 -28.00
C ILE A 239 -15.60 9.80 -27.02
N VAL A 240 -14.73 9.73 -25.99
CA VAL A 240 -14.59 10.75 -24.95
C VAL A 240 -13.28 11.55 -25.04
N GLY A 241 -12.48 11.31 -26.05
CA GLY A 241 -11.25 12.05 -26.33
C GLY A 241 -10.18 11.19 -27.01
N LEU A 242 -9.14 11.86 -27.52
CA LEU A 242 -7.95 11.19 -28.05
C LEU A 242 -6.95 10.92 -26.92
N ALA A 243 -6.18 9.84 -27.05
CA ALA A 243 -5.10 9.56 -26.13
C ALA A 243 -4.03 10.65 -26.21
N LYS A 244 -3.56 11.12 -25.03
CA LYS A 244 -2.49 12.13 -24.96
C LYS A 244 -1.40 11.67 -24.01
N ARG A 245 -0.14 12.01 -24.34
CA ARG A 245 0.98 11.87 -23.42
C ARG A 245 0.99 13.03 -22.41
N ARG A 246 1.72 12.85 -21.32
CA ARG A 246 2.06 13.93 -20.41
C ARG A 246 2.91 15.00 -21.06
N ALA A 247 3.96 14.61 -21.82
CA ALA A 247 4.83 15.56 -22.52
C ALA A 247 4.12 16.14 -23.75
N MET A 248 4.05 17.45 -23.80
CA MET A 248 3.58 18.19 -24.95
C MET A 248 4.52 18.00 -26.15
N GLN A 249 3.95 17.83 -27.34
CA GLN A 249 4.73 17.79 -28.57
C GLN A 249 5.05 19.20 -29.05
N PRO A 250 6.15 19.43 -29.79
CA PRO A 250 6.36 20.67 -30.48
C PRO A 250 5.16 21.03 -31.37
N GLY A 251 4.61 22.21 -31.20
CA GLY A 251 3.41 22.66 -31.89
C GLY A 251 2.10 22.53 -31.14
N ASP A 252 2.06 21.84 -29.99
CA ASP A 252 0.92 21.87 -29.08
C ASP A 252 0.79 23.25 -28.42
N TYR A 253 -0.45 23.67 -28.17
CA TYR A 253 -0.75 24.98 -27.56
C TYR A 253 -0.52 25.05 -26.04
N GLY A 254 0.07 24.00 -25.41
CA GLY A 254 0.30 23.95 -23.98
C GLY A 254 -0.96 23.64 -23.16
N GLU A 255 -2.05 23.24 -23.80
CA GLU A 255 -3.29 22.89 -23.12
C GLU A 255 -3.19 21.54 -22.42
N VAL A 256 -3.43 21.50 -21.12
CA VAL A 256 -3.54 20.30 -20.31
C VAL A 256 -5.02 19.97 -20.11
N THR A 257 -5.54 19.07 -20.93
CA THR A 257 -6.94 18.65 -20.87
C THR A 257 -7.05 17.16 -20.59
N GLY A 258 -7.80 16.80 -19.55
CA GLY A 258 -8.05 15.40 -19.20
C GLY A 258 -6.80 14.65 -18.74
N TRP A 259 -6.75 13.37 -19.03
CA TRP A 259 -5.69 12.46 -18.59
C TRP A 259 -4.34 12.74 -19.27
N GLN A 260 -3.29 12.97 -18.48
CA GLN A 260 -1.91 13.01 -18.97
C GLN A 260 -1.27 11.65 -18.74
N LEU A 261 -1.05 10.89 -19.81
CA LEU A 261 -0.67 9.48 -19.74
C LEU A 261 0.82 9.27 -19.45
N GLU A 262 1.10 8.46 -18.43
CA GLU A 262 2.43 7.98 -18.08
C GLU A 262 2.46 6.45 -17.93
N PRO A 263 3.60 5.79 -18.22
CA PRO A 263 3.70 4.36 -18.00
C PRO A 263 3.62 3.99 -16.51
N ARG A 264 3.14 2.79 -16.20
CA ARG A 264 3.23 2.19 -14.88
C ARG A 264 4.65 2.23 -14.36
N SER A 265 4.85 2.66 -13.12
CA SER A 265 6.17 2.84 -12.49
C SER A 265 6.55 1.73 -11.51
N ILE A 266 5.60 0.89 -11.12
CA ILE A 266 5.74 -0.20 -10.14
C ILE A 266 5.35 -1.54 -10.78
N PRO A 267 5.76 -2.69 -10.22
CA PRO A 267 5.32 -4.00 -10.71
C PRO A 267 3.80 -4.14 -10.68
N PRO A 268 3.22 -5.05 -11.52
CA PRO A 268 1.85 -5.50 -11.32
C PRO A 268 1.65 -6.05 -9.89
N MET A 269 0.43 -5.94 -9.39
CA MET A 269 0.10 -6.50 -8.08
C MET A 269 0.16 -8.03 -8.13
N GLU A 270 0.50 -8.63 -7.00
CA GLU A 270 0.36 -10.07 -6.81
C GLU A 270 -1.13 -10.42 -6.83
N GLU A 271 -1.48 -11.47 -7.58
CA GLU A 271 -2.80 -12.07 -7.60
C GLU A 271 -2.63 -13.59 -7.48
N THR A 272 -2.97 -14.16 -6.32
CA THR A 272 -2.81 -15.59 -6.04
C THR A 272 -4.05 -16.17 -5.38
N LEU A 273 -4.38 -17.43 -5.73
CA LEU A 273 -5.50 -18.13 -5.09
C LEU A 273 -5.27 -18.23 -3.57
N GLN A 274 -6.25 -17.80 -2.80
CA GLN A 274 -6.24 -17.90 -1.35
C GLN A 274 -7.56 -18.50 -0.85
N ARG A 275 -7.48 -19.65 -0.19
CA ARG A 275 -8.61 -20.35 0.37
C ARG A 275 -8.92 -19.85 1.78
N LEU A 276 -10.19 -19.67 2.12
CA LEU A 276 -10.63 -19.48 3.49
C LEU A 276 -10.31 -20.74 4.32
N ALA A 277 -9.81 -20.54 5.54
CA ALA A 277 -9.26 -21.65 6.31
C ALA A 277 -10.35 -22.59 6.86
N ARG A 278 -11.46 -22.05 7.33
CA ARG A 278 -12.50 -22.88 8.02
C ARG A 278 -13.83 -22.17 8.21
N VAL A 279 -14.87 -22.99 8.41
CA VAL A 279 -16.16 -22.56 8.96
C VAL A 279 -16.08 -22.62 10.49
N ARG A 280 -16.39 -21.52 11.16
CA ARG A 280 -16.38 -21.41 12.64
C ARG A 280 -17.76 -21.66 13.26
N ARG A 281 -18.82 -21.33 12.54
CA ARG A 281 -20.21 -21.50 12.95
C ARG A 281 -21.09 -21.58 11.70
N ALA A 282 -22.08 -22.42 11.75
CA ALA A 282 -23.14 -22.50 10.73
C ALA A 282 -24.51 -22.64 11.42
N THR A 283 -25.53 -21.95 10.90
CA THR A 283 -26.93 -22.05 11.30
C THR A 283 -27.80 -22.10 10.07
N GLY A 284 -28.91 -22.83 10.13
CA GLY A 284 -29.82 -23.04 9.01
C GLY A 284 -29.33 -24.05 7.95
N VAL A 285 -28.09 -24.52 8.06
CA VAL A 285 -27.47 -25.50 7.17
C VAL A 285 -26.36 -26.24 7.89
N THR A 286 -26.10 -27.49 7.50
CA THR A 286 -24.95 -28.28 7.96
C THR A 286 -23.88 -28.33 6.87
N THR A 287 -22.62 -28.16 7.22
CA THR A 287 -21.49 -28.21 6.29
C THR A 287 -20.20 -28.64 6.99
N ASP A 288 -19.37 -29.41 6.29
CA ASP A 288 -17.99 -29.72 6.66
C ASP A 288 -16.98 -28.69 6.10
N GLY A 289 -17.45 -27.67 5.40
CA GLY A 289 -16.62 -26.65 4.74
C GLY A 289 -15.94 -27.15 3.46
N ALA A 290 -16.39 -28.22 2.83
CA ALA A 290 -15.80 -28.74 1.60
C ALA A 290 -15.81 -27.70 0.46
N PHE A 291 -16.83 -26.86 0.36
CA PHE A 291 -16.93 -25.79 -0.63
C PHE A 291 -15.81 -24.74 -0.52
N LEU A 292 -15.21 -24.55 0.66
CA LEU A 292 -14.03 -23.67 0.82
C LEU A 292 -12.75 -24.28 0.20
N ARG A 293 -12.78 -25.56 -0.12
CA ARG A 293 -11.67 -26.30 -0.72
C ARG A 293 -11.94 -26.76 -2.17
N ALA A 294 -13.10 -26.35 -2.74
CA ALA A 294 -13.62 -26.89 -4.00
C ALA A 294 -13.64 -28.43 -4.05
N ALA A 295 -13.96 -29.06 -2.91
CA ALA A 295 -13.96 -30.52 -2.73
C ALA A 295 -15.38 -31.08 -2.50
N GLY A 296 -16.40 -30.24 -2.60
CA GLY A 296 -17.79 -30.57 -2.46
C GLY A 296 -18.64 -29.31 -2.27
N ASP A 297 -19.92 -29.43 -2.52
CA ASP A 297 -20.86 -28.33 -2.52
C ASP A 297 -21.46 -28.06 -1.14
N LEU A 298 -21.77 -26.78 -0.87
CA LEU A 298 -22.74 -26.40 0.13
C LEU A 298 -24.12 -26.30 -0.53
N VAL A 299 -25.03 -27.16 -0.16
CA VAL A 299 -26.43 -27.11 -0.65
C VAL A 299 -27.31 -26.47 0.39
N VAL A 300 -27.98 -25.37 0.01
CA VAL A 300 -28.97 -24.68 0.84
C VAL A 300 -30.34 -24.93 0.24
N PRO A 301 -31.27 -25.64 0.96
CA PRO A 301 -32.59 -25.94 0.44
C PRO A 301 -33.38 -24.67 0.11
N ALA A 302 -34.45 -24.82 -0.70
CA ALA A 302 -35.43 -23.74 -0.93
C ALA A 302 -36.00 -23.21 0.40
N HIS A 303 -36.45 -21.96 0.43
CA HIS A 303 -37.09 -21.28 1.56
C HIS A 303 -36.26 -21.34 2.86
N THR A 304 -34.92 -21.28 2.73
CA THR A 304 -34.00 -21.44 3.86
C THR A 304 -33.22 -20.16 4.09
N THR A 305 -33.04 -19.79 5.36
CA THR A 305 -32.07 -18.78 5.78
C THR A 305 -30.90 -19.48 6.45
N ALA A 306 -29.71 -19.38 5.85
CA ALA A 306 -28.47 -19.94 6.39
C ALA A 306 -27.46 -18.82 6.71
N THR A 307 -26.72 -18.98 7.80
CA THR A 307 -25.65 -18.06 8.18
C THR A 307 -24.41 -18.83 8.57
N LEU A 308 -23.29 -18.53 7.90
CA LEU A 308 -21.99 -19.12 8.18
C LEU A 308 -21.00 -18.04 8.61
N LEU A 309 -20.23 -18.32 9.67
CA LEU A 309 -19.06 -17.53 10.03
C LEU A 309 -17.80 -18.22 9.51
N LEU A 310 -17.11 -17.59 8.61
CA LEU A 310 -15.89 -18.07 7.97
C LEU A 310 -14.68 -17.33 8.55
N ASP A 311 -13.56 -18.03 8.71
CA ASP A 311 -12.33 -17.51 9.26
C ASP A 311 -11.16 -17.76 8.29
N GLN A 312 -10.46 -16.70 7.90
CA GLN A 312 -9.23 -16.76 7.08
C GLN A 312 -8.02 -17.17 7.92
N SER A 313 -8.14 -17.19 9.24
CA SER A 313 -7.07 -17.37 10.23
C SER A 313 -6.14 -16.16 10.44
N HIS A 314 -6.00 -15.31 9.47
CA HIS A 314 -5.22 -14.07 9.52
C HIS A 314 -5.89 -12.97 8.71
N THR A 315 -5.49 -11.73 8.95
CA THR A 315 -5.93 -10.58 8.12
C THR A 315 -5.31 -10.64 6.74
N THR A 316 -6.11 -10.36 5.72
CA THR A 316 -5.72 -10.45 4.31
C THR A 316 -6.42 -9.40 3.46
N ASN A 317 -5.92 -9.19 2.23
CA ASN A 317 -6.61 -8.49 1.15
C ASN A 317 -6.89 -9.47 0.03
N ALA A 318 -8.13 -9.60 -0.41
CA ALA A 318 -8.46 -10.49 -1.51
C ALA A 318 -9.69 -10.00 -2.29
N TYR A 319 -9.77 -10.37 -3.57
CA TYR A 319 -11.01 -10.31 -4.33
C TYR A 319 -11.85 -11.54 -3.99
N PRO A 320 -13.02 -11.38 -3.36
CA PRO A 320 -13.91 -12.51 -3.10
C PRO A 320 -14.45 -13.05 -4.42
N VAL A 321 -14.46 -14.37 -4.54
CA VAL A 321 -15.01 -15.11 -5.68
C VAL A 321 -15.98 -16.17 -5.15
N LEU A 322 -17.21 -16.12 -5.62
CA LEU A 322 -18.29 -17.04 -5.29
C LEU A 322 -18.77 -17.75 -6.55
N GLU A 323 -18.78 -19.07 -6.56
CA GLU A 323 -19.31 -19.88 -7.66
C GLU A 323 -20.58 -20.62 -7.21
N THR A 324 -21.67 -20.45 -7.97
CA THR A 324 -22.97 -21.03 -7.61
C THR A 324 -23.68 -21.68 -8.80
N SER A 325 -24.65 -22.56 -8.48
CA SER A 325 -25.64 -23.07 -9.42
C SER A 325 -27.01 -23.09 -8.77
N GLY A 326 -28.08 -22.88 -9.58
CA GLY A 326 -29.45 -22.82 -9.09
C GLY A 326 -29.68 -21.57 -8.23
N GLY A 327 -30.71 -21.63 -7.39
CA GLY A 327 -31.02 -20.55 -6.45
C GLY A 327 -31.54 -19.28 -7.11
N ALA A 328 -32.30 -19.35 -8.19
CA ALA A 328 -32.92 -18.16 -8.79
C ALA A 328 -33.62 -17.32 -7.71
N SER A 329 -33.42 -16.00 -7.77
CA SER A 329 -33.98 -15.04 -6.79
C SER A 329 -33.47 -15.18 -5.35
N SER A 330 -32.46 -16.01 -5.10
CA SER A 330 -31.77 -16.08 -3.81
C SER A 330 -30.89 -14.86 -3.57
N THR A 331 -30.48 -14.66 -2.33
CA THR A 331 -29.54 -13.63 -1.94
C THR A 331 -28.40 -14.25 -1.15
N VAL A 332 -27.16 -13.97 -1.56
CA VAL A 332 -25.96 -14.28 -0.80
C VAL A 332 -25.29 -12.97 -0.39
N ARG A 333 -25.16 -12.73 0.92
CA ARG A 333 -24.48 -11.56 1.47
C ARG A 333 -23.19 -12.00 2.14
N LEU A 334 -22.10 -11.35 1.77
CA LEU A 334 -20.81 -11.49 2.44
C LEU A 334 -20.52 -10.22 3.23
N THR A 335 -20.32 -10.33 4.54
CA THR A 335 -19.92 -9.21 5.41
C THR A 335 -18.52 -9.47 5.94
N TYR A 336 -17.62 -8.51 5.77
CA TYR A 336 -16.20 -8.63 6.04
C TYR A 336 -15.81 -7.86 7.30
N ALA A 337 -14.95 -8.44 8.14
CA ALA A 337 -14.42 -7.77 9.33
C ALA A 337 -12.98 -8.20 9.65
N GLU A 338 -12.20 -7.26 10.18
CA GLU A 338 -10.86 -7.55 10.73
C GLU A 338 -10.96 -8.38 12.03
N ALA A 339 -11.97 -8.10 12.85
CA ALA A 339 -12.24 -8.77 14.11
C ALA A 339 -13.75 -8.80 14.41
N LEU A 340 -14.16 -9.73 15.26
CA LEU A 340 -15.53 -9.78 15.79
C LEU A 340 -15.68 -8.86 17.00
N VAL A 341 -16.88 -8.32 17.18
CA VAL A 341 -17.19 -7.37 18.26
C VAL A 341 -18.36 -7.87 19.13
N ASP A 342 -18.34 -7.47 20.41
CA ASP A 342 -19.50 -7.68 21.32
C ASP A 342 -20.63 -6.66 21.03
N SER A 343 -21.70 -6.70 21.81
CA SER A 343 -22.83 -5.77 21.69
C SER A 343 -22.45 -4.30 21.88
N ALA A 344 -21.38 -4.01 22.62
CA ALA A 344 -20.84 -2.68 22.84
C ALA A 344 -19.82 -2.25 21.77
N GLY A 345 -19.58 -3.08 20.74
CA GLY A 345 -18.61 -2.81 19.68
C GLY A 345 -17.14 -3.04 20.05
N ARG A 346 -16.87 -3.70 21.18
CA ARG A 346 -15.52 -3.94 21.67
C ARG A 346 -14.96 -5.24 21.11
N LYS A 347 -13.73 -5.21 20.63
CA LYS A 347 -12.95 -6.37 20.26
C LYS A 347 -12.45 -7.10 21.53
N ALA A 348 -12.04 -8.36 21.41
CA ALA A 348 -11.33 -9.12 22.45
C ALA A 348 -10.18 -9.90 21.81
N HIS A 349 -9.84 -11.07 22.37
CA HIS A 349 -8.93 -11.98 21.69
C HIS A 349 -9.47 -12.29 20.29
N ARG A 350 -8.66 -12.07 19.27
CA ARG A 350 -9.11 -12.06 17.85
C ARG A 350 -9.60 -13.41 17.34
N ASP A 351 -9.34 -14.49 18.07
CA ASP A 351 -9.84 -15.84 17.77
C ASP A 351 -11.14 -16.19 18.52
N SER A 352 -11.64 -15.33 19.40
CA SER A 352 -12.85 -15.56 20.18
C SER A 352 -14.10 -15.23 19.37
N ILE A 353 -15.02 -16.21 19.23
CA ILE A 353 -16.27 -16.07 18.46
C ILE A 353 -17.54 -16.06 19.33
N GLY A 354 -17.48 -16.53 20.60
CA GLY A 354 -18.63 -16.64 21.49
C GLY A 354 -19.22 -15.29 21.85
N GLY A 355 -20.55 -15.12 21.68
CA GLY A 355 -21.25 -13.87 22.00
C GLY A 355 -20.86 -12.67 21.12
N ARG A 356 -20.22 -12.91 19.95
CA ARG A 356 -19.71 -11.88 19.07
C ARG A 356 -20.34 -11.93 17.69
N SER A 357 -20.39 -10.76 17.04
CA SER A 357 -20.96 -10.55 15.72
C SER A 357 -19.95 -9.92 14.76
N VAL A 358 -20.22 -10.08 13.47
CA VAL A 358 -19.51 -9.39 12.39
C VAL A 358 -20.16 -8.01 12.19
N ARG A 359 -19.36 -6.97 12.16
CA ARG A 359 -19.75 -5.65 11.67
C ARG A 359 -18.74 -5.21 10.61
N GLY A 360 -19.23 -4.73 9.46
CA GLY A 360 -18.29 -4.27 8.47
C GLY A 360 -18.88 -4.03 7.09
N VAL A 361 -17.97 -3.92 6.14
CA VAL A 361 -18.24 -3.80 4.69
C VAL A 361 -18.94 -5.05 4.19
N ARG A 362 -19.83 -4.90 3.22
CA ARG A 362 -20.58 -6.04 2.69
C ARG A 362 -20.73 -5.98 1.18
N ASP A 363 -20.82 -7.17 0.57
CA ASP A 363 -21.22 -7.39 -0.80
C ASP A 363 -22.49 -8.25 -0.84
N VAL A 364 -23.26 -8.14 -1.93
CA VAL A 364 -24.50 -8.91 -2.14
C VAL A 364 -24.48 -9.50 -3.55
N PHE A 365 -24.69 -10.80 -3.65
CA PHE A 365 -24.81 -11.51 -4.90
C PHE A 365 -26.22 -12.10 -5.01
N ARG A 366 -26.86 -11.96 -6.18
CA ARG A 366 -28.17 -12.53 -6.48
C ARG A 366 -28.03 -13.53 -7.60
N PRO A 367 -28.00 -14.84 -7.30
CA PRO A 367 -28.02 -15.89 -8.30
C PRO A 367 -29.26 -15.83 -9.18
N ASP A 368 -29.10 -16.17 -10.44
CA ASP A 368 -30.15 -16.18 -11.47
C ASP A 368 -30.70 -17.57 -11.79
N GLY A 369 -30.19 -18.61 -11.12
CA GLY A 369 -30.52 -20.00 -11.36
C GLY A 369 -29.61 -20.74 -12.36
N GLY A 370 -28.68 -20.03 -12.99
CA GLY A 370 -27.74 -20.62 -13.93
C GLY A 370 -26.73 -21.57 -13.27
N ALA A 371 -25.99 -22.32 -14.11
CA ALA A 371 -25.03 -23.30 -13.66
C ALA A 371 -23.61 -22.73 -13.66
N HIS A 372 -22.87 -22.93 -12.56
CA HIS A 372 -21.47 -22.52 -12.41
C HIS A 372 -21.21 -21.02 -12.65
N HIS A 373 -22.17 -20.19 -12.29
CA HIS A 373 -21.99 -18.74 -12.38
C HIS A 373 -21.02 -18.22 -11.33
N ARG A 374 -20.03 -17.45 -11.78
CA ARG A 374 -18.91 -16.98 -10.98
C ARG A 374 -19.04 -15.49 -10.70
N PHE A 375 -19.43 -15.11 -9.51
CA PHE A 375 -19.47 -13.74 -9.04
C PHE A 375 -18.12 -13.31 -8.49
N GLN A 376 -17.65 -12.13 -8.87
CA GLN A 376 -16.43 -11.52 -8.36
C GLN A 376 -16.64 -10.02 -8.18
N THR A 377 -16.26 -9.48 -7.01
CA THR A 377 -16.29 -8.04 -6.74
C THR A 377 -15.37 -7.27 -7.68
N VAL A 378 -15.70 -6.02 -8.01
CA VAL A 378 -14.84 -5.18 -8.87
C VAL A 378 -13.55 -4.80 -8.17
N TYR A 379 -13.53 -4.77 -6.83
CA TYR A 379 -12.35 -4.43 -6.05
C TYR A 379 -12.18 -5.38 -4.86
N TRP A 380 -10.95 -5.49 -4.36
CA TRP A 380 -10.62 -6.38 -3.24
C TRP A 380 -11.19 -5.88 -1.90
N ARG A 381 -11.31 -6.79 -0.94
CA ARG A 381 -11.72 -6.56 0.43
C ARG A 381 -10.60 -6.93 1.39
N SER A 382 -10.50 -6.19 2.51
CA SER A 382 -9.62 -6.54 3.62
C SER A 382 -10.43 -7.21 4.71
N PHE A 383 -9.98 -8.33 5.25
CA PHE A 383 -10.73 -9.08 6.27
C PHE A 383 -9.89 -10.16 6.95
N ARG A 384 -10.34 -10.59 8.12
CA ARG A 384 -10.05 -11.90 8.69
C ARG A 384 -11.31 -12.78 8.72
N TYR A 385 -12.44 -12.19 9.06
CA TYR A 385 -13.71 -12.90 9.17
C TYR A 385 -14.65 -12.50 8.03
N VAL A 386 -15.40 -13.50 7.54
CA VAL A 386 -16.48 -13.29 6.58
C VAL A 386 -17.74 -13.94 7.15
N GLN A 387 -18.81 -13.17 7.32
CA GLN A 387 -20.14 -13.74 7.53
C GLN A 387 -20.84 -13.89 6.19
N MET A 388 -21.21 -15.11 5.85
CA MET A 388 -21.97 -15.46 4.67
C MET A 388 -23.42 -15.73 5.08
N GLU A 389 -24.34 -14.89 4.62
CA GLU A 389 -25.77 -15.04 4.84
C GLU A 389 -26.43 -15.41 3.52
N ILE A 390 -27.19 -16.50 3.50
CA ILE A 390 -27.87 -17.00 2.31
C ILE A 390 -29.36 -17.05 2.62
N VAL A 391 -30.17 -16.46 1.76
CA VAL A 391 -31.61 -16.55 1.78
C VAL A 391 -32.07 -17.11 0.43
N THR A 392 -32.55 -18.33 0.41
CA THR A 392 -33.07 -18.99 -0.80
C THR A 392 -34.56 -18.68 -1.01
N ALA A 393 -34.95 -18.56 -2.29
CA ALA A 393 -36.35 -18.50 -2.73
C ALA A 393 -36.89 -19.91 -3.03
N ASP A 394 -37.60 -20.09 -4.14
CA ASP A 394 -38.27 -21.32 -4.51
C ASP A 394 -37.35 -22.46 -4.96
N GLU A 395 -36.07 -22.14 -5.21
CA GLU A 395 -35.08 -23.11 -5.65
C GLU A 395 -33.95 -23.29 -4.63
N PRO A 396 -33.40 -24.51 -4.48
CA PRO A 396 -32.20 -24.71 -3.70
C PRO A 396 -31.00 -24.02 -4.38
N LEU A 397 -30.13 -23.42 -3.56
CA LEU A 397 -28.85 -22.87 -4.01
C LEU A 397 -27.73 -23.86 -3.72
N ARG A 398 -26.88 -24.05 -4.71
CA ARG A 398 -25.65 -24.83 -4.60
C ARG A 398 -24.46 -23.89 -4.69
N VAL A 399 -23.66 -23.83 -3.63
CA VAL A 399 -22.37 -23.09 -3.61
C VAL A 399 -21.24 -24.09 -3.84
N HIS A 400 -20.59 -24.01 -4.99
CA HIS A 400 -19.48 -24.89 -5.39
C HIS A 400 -18.17 -24.46 -4.77
N ASP A 401 -17.93 -23.14 -4.73
CA ASP A 401 -16.67 -22.58 -4.26
C ASP A 401 -16.86 -21.17 -3.68
N LEU A 402 -16.11 -20.89 -2.61
CA LEU A 402 -15.91 -19.54 -2.11
C LEU A 402 -14.43 -19.40 -1.74
N HIS A 403 -13.73 -18.57 -2.46
CA HIS A 403 -12.32 -18.28 -2.23
C HIS A 403 -11.99 -16.80 -2.41
N GLY A 404 -10.78 -16.41 -2.05
CA GLY A 404 -10.20 -15.12 -2.38
C GLY A 404 -9.15 -15.24 -3.48
N ILE A 405 -8.96 -14.19 -4.26
CA ILE A 405 -7.73 -13.95 -5.01
C ILE A 405 -6.96 -12.92 -4.17
N TYR A 406 -5.95 -13.40 -3.45
CA TYR A 406 -5.08 -12.54 -2.64
C TYR A 406 -4.40 -11.50 -3.51
N THR A 407 -4.30 -10.26 -3.01
CA THR A 407 -3.61 -9.19 -3.73
C THR A 407 -2.86 -8.26 -2.78
N ALA A 408 -1.66 -7.89 -3.18
CA ALA A 408 -0.80 -6.91 -2.50
C ALA A 408 0.31 -6.47 -3.46
N TYR A 409 1.09 -5.48 -3.08
CA TYR A 409 2.35 -5.18 -3.75
C TYR A 409 3.30 -6.39 -3.63
N PRO A 410 3.96 -6.84 -4.70
CA PRO A 410 4.73 -8.09 -4.73
C PRO A 410 6.09 -7.99 -4.02
N PHE A 411 6.10 -7.59 -2.75
CA PHE A 411 7.32 -7.60 -1.96
C PHE A 411 7.84 -9.03 -1.74
N SER A 412 9.12 -9.23 -2.01
CA SER A 412 9.83 -10.45 -1.59
C SER A 412 10.45 -10.24 -0.22
N GLU A 413 10.21 -11.15 0.72
CA GLU A 413 10.87 -11.16 2.02
C GLU A 413 12.30 -11.69 1.86
N ARG A 414 13.27 -10.77 1.76
CA ARG A 414 14.69 -11.12 1.63
C ARG A 414 15.43 -11.11 2.95
N ALA A 415 14.97 -10.24 3.88
CA ALA A 415 15.54 -10.20 5.22
C ALA A 415 15.19 -11.44 6.04
N ARG A 416 15.99 -11.70 7.06
CA ARG A 416 15.75 -12.73 8.08
C ARG A 416 16.22 -12.19 9.42
N PHE A 417 15.54 -12.60 10.46
CA PHE A 417 15.96 -12.37 11.84
C PHE A 417 15.67 -13.60 12.68
N ALA A 418 16.63 -14.05 13.44
CA ALA A 418 16.47 -15.12 14.42
C ALA A 418 17.25 -14.80 15.70
N SER A 419 16.74 -15.27 16.82
CA SER A 419 17.35 -15.11 18.15
C SER A 419 16.95 -16.25 19.08
N ASP A 420 17.44 -16.20 20.31
CA ASP A 420 17.06 -17.13 21.38
C ASP A 420 15.75 -16.79 22.10
N LEU A 421 15.03 -15.75 21.67
CA LEU A 421 13.66 -15.44 22.12
C LEU A 421 12.63 -15.77 21.04
N PRO A 422 11.92 -16.93 21.15
CA PRO A 422 11.04 -17.42 20.07
C PRO A 422 9.91 -16.47 19.68
N TRP A 423 9.35 -15.71 20.61
CA TRP A 423 8.24 -14.79 20.35
C TRP A 423 8.60 -13.66 19.35
N LEU A 424 9.88 -13.35 19.18
CA LEU A 424 10.32 -12.37 18.19
C LEU A 424 10.05 -12.84 16.75
N ALA A 425 10.09 -14.16 16.51
CA ALA A 425 9.72 -14.72 15.21
C ALA A 425 8.21 -14.60 14.94
N ASP A 426 7.36 -14.76 15.97
CA ASP A 426 5.91 -14.57 15.84
C ASP A 426 5.59 -13.10 15.59
N MET A 427 6.25 -12.19 16.33
CA MET A 427 6.13 -10.75 16.11
C MET A 427 6.60 -10.35 14.71
N TRP A 428 7.71 -10.92 14.24
CA TRP A 428 8.20 -10.66 12.87
C TRP A 428 7.15 -11.01 11.81
N ARG A 429 6.52 -12.19 11.93
CA ARG A 429 5.48 -12.63 11.00
C ARG A 429 4.24 -11.72 11.05
N MET A 430 3.77 -11.36 12.25
CA MET A 430 2.64 -10.45 12.47
C MET A 430 2.91 -9.07 11.83
N ASN A 431 4.08 -8.50 12.10
CA ASN A 431 4.47 -7.20 11.55
C ASN A 431 4.63 -7.24 10.03
N TRP A 432 5.26 -8.32 9.50
CA TRP A 432 5.44 -8.45 8.06
C TRP A 432 4.11 -8.63 7.34
N ASN A 433 3.18 -9.40 7.90
CA ASN A 433 1.82 -9.48 7.35
C ASN A 433 1.16 -8.10 7.30
N GLY A 434 1.21 -7.33 8.40
CA GLY A 434 0.69 -5.96 8.44
C GLY A 434 1.31 -5.04 7.38
N ALA A 435 2.64 -5.09 7.22
CA ALA A 435 3.35 -4.33 6.20
C ALA A 435 2.98 -4.75 4.76
N ARG A 436 2.81 -6.06 4.50
CA ARG A 436 2.41 -6.62 3.20
C ARG A 436 1.03 -6.16 2.77
N ILE A 437 0.02 -6.35 3.64
CA ILE A 437 -1.36 -5.96 3.32
C ILE A 437 -1.58 -4.44 3.38
N GLY A 438 -0.69 -3.68 4.03
CA GLY A 438 -0.62 -2.22 4.00
C GLY A 438 0.03 -1.64 2.73
N ALA A 439 0.35 -2.47 1.73
CA ALA A 439 0.96 -2.05 0.47
C ALA A 439 0.24 -2.66 -0.73
N PHE A 440 -0.20 -1.80 -1.63
CA PHE A 440 -0.85 -2.16 -2.90
C PHE A 440 -0.23 -1.33 -4.04
N GLU A 441 -1.00 -0.59 -4.82
CA GLU A 441 -0.47 0.37 -5.80
C GLU A 441 0.12 1.64 -5.14
N THR A 442 -0.15 1.83 -3.86
CA THR A 442 0.44 2.80 -2.94
C THR A 442 0.65 2.13 -1.59
N TYR A 443 1.45 2.71 -0.71
CA TYR A 443 1.30 2.40 0.70
C TYR A 443 -0.09 2.84 1.16
N MET A 444 -0.60 2.22 2.22
CA MET A 444 -1.89 2.53 2.81
C MET A 444 -1.73 2.62 4.32
N ASP A 445 -2.40 3.59 4.92
CA ASP A 445 -2.55 3.68 6.38
C ASP A 445 -3.23 2.40 6.90
N THR A 446 -4.41 2.10 6.36
CA THR A 446 -5.16 0.88 6.65
C THR A 446 -5.88 0.37 5.39
N PRO A 447 -5.74 -0.92 5.03
CA PRO A 447 -6.42 -1.49 3.87
C PRO A 447 -7.94 -1.63 4.06
N TYR A 448 -8.43 -1.70 5.30
CA TYR A 448 -9.85 -1.89 5.60
C TYR A 448 -10.65 -0.58 5.64
N TRP A 449 -10.10 0.49 6.28
CA TRP A 449 -10.86 1.69 6.62
C TRP A 449 -10.69 2.84 5.62
N GLU A 450 -9.49 3.06 5.08
CA GLU A 450 -9.18 4.28 4.34
C GLU A 450 -8.50 4.04 2.99
N GLN A 451 -7.48 3.17 2.94
CA GLN A 451 -6.64 2.90 1.75
C GLN A 451 -5.88 4.15 1.27
N LEU A 452 -5.52 5.03 2.19
CA LEU A 452 -4.89 6.32 1.90
C LEU A 452 -3.39 6.29 2.18
N GLN A 453 -2.60 6.89 1.29
CA GLN A 453 -1.16 6.99 1.43
C GLN A 453 -0.81 8.25 2.22
N TYR A 454 -0.73 8.16 3.57
CA TYR A 454 -0.29 9.27 4.42
C TYR A 454 1.24 9.35 4.50
N VAL A 455 1.78 10.58 4.60
CA VAL A 455 3.24 10.82 4.63
C VAL A 455 3.88 10.19 5.87
N GLY A 456 3.26 10.37 7.06
CA GLY A 456 3.80 9.85 8.31
C GLY A 456 3.96 8.34 8.31
N ASP A 457 2.91 7.64 7.90
CA ASP A 457 2.85 6.19 7.74
C ASP A 457 3.86 5.70 6.72
N THR A 458 3.86 6.33 5.55
CA THR A 458 4.67 5.92 4.41
C THR A 458 6.16 5.97 4.71
N ARG A 459 6.65 6.94 5.50
CA ARG A 459 8.06 6.97 5.91
C ARG A 459 8.47 5.69 6.63
N ILE A 460 7.65 5.24 7.56
CA ILE A 460 7.92 4.03 8.36
C ILE A 460 7.78 2.78 7.48
N GLN A 461 6.70 2.68 6.70
CA GLN A 461 6.48 1.57 5.77
C GLN A 461 7.60 1.46 4.73
N GLY A 462 8.09 2.59 4.23
CA GLY A 462 9.22 2.67 3.30
C GLY A 462 10.50 2.12 3.92
N LEU A 463 10.81 2.47 5.17
CA LEU A 463 11.97 1.91 5.87
C LEU A 463 11.83 0.39 6.10
N ILE A 464 10.64 -0.08 6.45
CA ILE A 464 10.36 -1.53 6.56
C ILE A 464 10.60 -2.21 5.21
N SER A 465 10.10 -1.65 4.10
CA SER A 465 10.28 -2.19 2.75
C SER A 465 11.76 -2.27 2.36
N LEU A 466 12.52 -1.21 2.62
CA LEU A 466 13.96 -1.15 2.34
C LEU A 466 14.74 -2.22 3.12
N TYR A 467 14.38 -2.43 4.39
CA TYR A 467 15.09 -3.37 5.26
C TYR A 467 14.64 -4.81 5.09
N VAL A 468 13.35 -5.07 4.84
CA VAL A 468 12.85 -6.44 4.76
C VAL A 468 12.86 -6.98 3.33
N SER A 469 12.44 -6.18 2.37
CA SER A 469 12.41 -6.58 0.96
C SER A 469 13.62 -6.11 0.16
N GLY A 470 14.14 -4.92 0.45
CA GLY A 470 15.12 -4.24 -0.37
C GLY A 470 14.54 -3.63 -1.65
N ASP A 471 13.22 -3.71 -1.87
CA ASP A 471 12.53 -3.06 -2.99
C ASP A 471 12.18 -1.61 -2.61
N ASP A 472 12.61 -0.68 -3.42
CA ASP A 472 12.44 0.75 -3.20
C ASP A 472 11.48 1.43 -4.18
N ARG A 473 10.93 0.69 -5.15
CA ARG A 473 10.12 1.25 -6.23
C ARG A 473 8.84 1.90 -5.70
N LEU A 474 8.16 1.26 -4.72
CA LEU A 474 6.97 1.83 -4.10
C LEU A 474 7.29 3.06 -3.25
N LEU A 475 8.44 3.07 -2.54
CA LEU A 475 8.88 4.24 -1.78
C LEU A 475 9.27 5.40 -2.72
N ARG A 476 9.98 5.10 -3.82
CA ARG A 476 10.30 6.10 -4.85
C ARG A 476 9.04 6.77 -5.39
N GLN A 477 8.05 5.95 -5.77
CA GLN A 477 6.73 6.45 -6.22
C GLN A 477 6.04 7.30 -5.16
N ALA A 478 6.05 6.87 -3.90
CA ALA A 478 5.44 7.63 -2.81
C ALA A 478 6.08 9.01 -2.64
N ILE A 479 7.40 9.09 -2.72
CA ILE A 479 8.14 10.37 -2.68
C ILE A 479 7.73 11.26 -3.88
N GLU A 480 7.61 10.70 -5.08
CA GLU A 480 7.11 11.41 -6.26
C GLU A 480 5.69 11.93 -6.03
N HIS A 481 4.78 11.08 -5.57
CA HIS A 481 3.41 11.44 -5.29
C HIS A 481 3.31 12.61 -4.30
N PHE A 482 4.05 12.58 -3.21
CA PHE A 482 4.03 13.68 -2.24
C PHE A 482 4.65 14.97 -2.79
N ASP A 483 5.72 14.89 -3.58
CA ASP A 483 6.27 16.07 -4.25
C ASP A 483 5.27 16.72 -5.22
N LEU A 484 4.50 15.90 -5.96
CA LEU A 484 3.46 16.34 -6.88
C LEU A 484 2.22 16.92 -6.17
N SER A 485 1.99 16.54 -4.92
CA SER A 485 0.84 16.98 -4.13
C SER A 485 0.99 18.38 -3.54
N ARG A 486 2.08 19.09 -3.80
CA ARG A 486 2.38 20.39 -3.16
C ARG A 486 1.30 21.43 -3.49
N ILE A 487 0.86 22.11 -2.43
CA ILE A 487 -0.02 23.27 -2.57
C ILE A 487 0.80 24.53 -2.88
N PRO A 488 0.19 25.63 -3.34
CA PRO A 488 0.91 26.86 -3.72
C PRO A 488 1.79 27.45 -2.61
N GLU A 489 1.43 27.25 -1.33
CA GLU A 489 2.19 27.70 -0.17
C GLU A 489 3.50 26.94 0.03
N GLY A 490 3.65 25.76 -0.61
CA GLY A 490 4.85 24.92 -0.60
C GLY A 490 4.77 23.66 0.24
N LEU A 491 3.71 23.45 1.03
CA LEU A 491 3.49 22.21 1.79
C LEU A 491 3.02 21.07 0.88
N THR A 492 3.34 19.84 1.25
CA THR A 492 2.72 18.65 0.65
C THR A 492 1.31 18.44 1.18
N ALA A 493 0.45 17.79 0.42
CA ALA A 493 -0.73 17.17 1.01
C ALA A 493 -0.30 16.12 2.04
N SER A 494 -1.14 15.92 3.06
CA SER A 494 -0.88 14.92 4.12
C SER A 494 -0.97 13.49 3.62
N ARG A 495 -1.75 13.28 2.54
CA ARG A 495 -2.03 12.00 1.88
C ARG A 495 -2.23 12.23 0.38
N TYR A 496 -1.67 11.34 -0.43
CA TYR A 496 -1.77 11.45 -1.89
C TYR A 496 -1.41 10.12 -2.58
N PRO A 497 -2.11 9.73 -3.69
CA PRO A 497 -3.23 10.42 -4.34
C PRO A 497 -4.47 10.49 -3.46
N SER A 498 -5.20 11.60 -3.56
CA SER A 498 -6.43 11.81 -2.79
C SER A 498 -7.36 12.80 -3.49
N ALA A 499 -8.59 12.41 -3.75
CA ALA A 499 -9.62 13.28 -4.33
C ALA A 499 -10.03 14.44 -3.39
N VAL A 500 -9.66 14.38 -2.12
CA VAL A 500 -9.89 15.42 -1.11
C VAL A 500 -8.55 15.86 -0.54
N THR A 501 -8.14 17.08 -0.85
CA THR A 501 -6.92 17.66 -0.32
C THR A 501 -7.01 17.84 1.20
N GLN A 502 -6.03 17.32 1.92
CA GLN A 502 -5.87 17.50 3.35
C GLN A 502 -4.44 17.93 3.64
N ILE A 503 -4.26 18.91 4.51
CA ILE A 503 -2.93 19.43 4.86
C ILE A 503 -2.67 19.17 6.35
N ILE A 504 -1.56 18.48 6.61
CA ILE A 504 -0.97 18.29 7.95
C ILE A 504 0.45 18.84 7.86
N PRO A 505 0.70 20.09 8.27
CA PRO A 505 2.03 20.70 8.14
C PRO A 505 3.15 19.84 8.72
N PRO A 506 3.03 19.22 9.92
CA PRO A 506 4.08 18.32 10.44
C PRO A 506 4.42 17.15 9.50
N PHE A 507 3.49 16.64 8.69
CA PHE A 507 3.77 15.58 7.73
C PHE A 507 4.66 16.06 6.57
N SER A 508 4.59 17.34 6.18
CA SER A 508 5.55 17.90 5.21
C SER A 508 6.99 17.88 5.76
N LEU A 509 7.19 18.03 7.08
CA LEU A 509 8.52 17.86 7.70
C LEU A 509 8.98 16.39 7.67
N ILE A 510 8.04 15.45 7.84
CA ILE A 510 8.33 14.02 7.72
C ILE A 510 8.68 13.63 6.27
N TYR A 511 8.08 14.28 5.27
CA TYR A 511 8.46 14.10 3.87
C TYR A 511 9.96 14.41 3.64
N VAL A 512 10.46 15.50 4.23
CA VAL A 512 11.91 15.84 4.14
C VAL A 512 12.78 14.70 4.69
N ALA A 513 12.37 14.12 5.82
CA ALA A 513 13.07 12.98 6.40
C ALA A 513 12.96 11.71 5.53
N MET A 514 11.82 11.48 4.88
CA MET A 514 11.62 10.36 3.95
C MET A 514 12.56 10.46 2.73
N VAL A 515 12.70 11.64 2.13
CA VAL A 515 13.66 11.89 1.02
C VAL A 515 15.08 11.60 1.48
N HIS A 516 15.44 12.02 2.70
CA HIS A 516 16.74 11.74 3.28
C HIS A 516 16.98 10.24 3.52
N ASP A 517 15.99 9.52 4.06
CA ASP A 517 16.10 8.08 4.28
C ASP A 517 16.32 7.33 2.95
N TYR A 518 15.60 7.73 1.90
CA TYR A 518 15.79 7.18 0.55
C TYR A 518 17.21 7.45 0.04
N TYR A 519 17.71 8.70 0.18
CA TYR A 519 19.08 9.07 -0.22
C TYR A 519 20.13 8.22 0.49
N MET A 520 19.99 8.03 1.79
CA MET A 520 20.93 7.23 2.57
C MET A 520 21.00 5.77 2.11
N HIS A 521 19.84 5.20 1.72
CA HIS A 521 19.78 3.80 1.32
C HIS A 521 20.08 3.56 -0.17
N ARG A 522 19.76 4.50 -1.06
CA ARG A 522 19.88 4.31 -2.52
C ARG A 522 20.94 5.20 -3.19
N GLY A 523 21.18 6.39 -2.67
CA GLY A 523 22.17 7.30 -3.23
C GLY A 523 21.84 7.83 -4.62
N ASP A 524 20.58 7.75 -5.05
CA ASP A 524 20.11 8.30 -6.33
C ASP A 524 20.11 9.84 -6.28
N SER A 525 21.28 10.39 -6.57
CA SER A 525 21.52 11.85 -6.48
C SER A 525 20.68 12.63 -7.49
N ALA A 526 20.37 12.07 -8.65
CA ALA A 526 19.55 12.72 -9.66
C ALA A 526 18.10 12.87 -9.17
N PHE A 527 17.51 11.78 -8.73
CA PHE A 527 16.17 11.74 -8.18
C PHE A 527 15.99 12.69 -6.99
N VAL A 528 16.93 12.65 -6.05
CA VAL A 528 16.87 13.49 -4.84
C VAL A 528 17.05 14.98 -5.19
N ARG A 529 17.94 15.33 -6.13
CA ARG A 529 18.15 16.72 -6.55
C ARG A 529 16.88 17.36 -7.10
N GLU A 530 16.10 16.62 -7.87
CA GLU A 530 14.79 17.07 -8.39
C GLU A 530 13.81 17.42 -7.27
N ARG A 531 13.88 16.75 -6.10
CA ARG A 531 12.98 16.96 -4.96
C ARG A 531 13.40 18.09 -4.03
N LEU A 532 14.64 18.62 -4.18
CA LEU A 532 15.14 19.68 -3.30
C LEU A 532 14.33 20.98 -3.41
N ALA A 533 13.73 21.29 -4.57
CA ALA A 533 12.83 22.44 -4.71
C ALA A 533 11.62 22.33 -3.76
N GLY A 534 11.00 21.14 -3.68
CA GLY A 534 9.92 20.86 -2.74
C GLY A 534 10.36 20.94 -1.29
N VAL A 535 11.52 20.36 -0.96
CA VAL A 535 12.11 20.43 0.39
C VAL A 535 12.33 21.88 0.82
N ARG A 536 12.88 22.72 -0.07
CA ARG A 536 13.09 24.16 0.19
C ARG A 536 11.76 24.88 0.44
N GLY A 537 10.75 24.64 -0.41
CA GLY A 537 9.42 25.24 -0.27
C GLY A 537 8.78 24.96 1.09
N ILE A 538 8.87 23.71 1.57
CA ILE A 538 8.40 23.32 2.90
C ILE A 538 9.14 24.08 3.99
N LEU A 539 10.47 24.10 3.96
CA LEU A 539 11.27 24.72 5.02
C LEU A 539 11.14 26.25 5.03
N ASP A 540 10.93 26.86 3.87
CA ASP A 540 10.67 28.30 3.75
C ASP A 540 9.25 28.66 4.25
N TRP A 541 8.25 27.77 4.06
CA TRP A 541 6.95 27.95 4.70
C TRP A 541 7.09 27.99 6.21
N TYR A 542 7.79 27.04 6.82
CA TYR A 542 8.05 27.01 8.25
C TYR A 542 8.86 28.22 8.74
N ALA A 543 9.83 28.66 7.96
CA ALA A 543 10.63 29.82 8.31
C ALA A 543 9.80 31.12 8.46
N ARG A 544 8.75 31.27 7.66
CA ARG A 544 7.81 32.39 7.76
C ARG A 544 6.91 32.35 9.00
N HIS A 545 6.82 31.18 9.66
CA HIS A 545 6.04 30.98 10.89
C HIS A 545 6.91 31.03 12.16
N VAL A 546 8.22 31.20 12.04
CA VAL A 546 9.08 31.48 13.21
C VAL A 546 8.83 32.91 13.65
N ASP A 547 8.43 33.11 14.89
CA ASP A 547 8.15 34.43 15.45
C ASP A 547 9.36 35.03 16.21
N SER A 548 9.14 36.16 16.87
CA SER A 548 10.18 36.87 17.65
C SER A 548 10.74 36.07 18.81
N THR A 549 10.09 35.00 19.26
CA THR A 549 10.59 34.11 20.29
C THR A 549 11.66 33.14 19.77
N GLY A 550 11.77 33.00 18.44
CA GLY A 550 12.60 32.01 17.77
C GLY A 550 11.97 30.61 17.71
N MET A 551 10.74 30.42 18.20
CA MET A 551 9.91 29.23 18.08
C MET A 551 8.88 29.41 16.96
N LEU A 552 8.14 28.34 16.63
CA LEU A 552 7.04 28.45 15.69
C LEU A 552 5.84 29.15 16.36
N GLY A 553 5.35 30.20 15.72
CA GLY A 553 4.10 30.90 16.05
C GLY A 553 2.88 30.05 15.66
N PRO A 554 1.67 30.64 15.68
CA PRO A 554 0.43 29.98 15.25
C PRO A 554 0.54 29.50 13.80
N MET A 555 0.09 28.29 13.52
CA MET A 555 0.11 27.70 12.17
C MET A 555 -1.28 27.29 11.74
N PRO A 556 -1.65 27.55 10.45
CA PRO A 556 -2.91 27.09 9.89
C PRO A 556 -2.90 25.58 9.65
N HIS A 557 -4.05 25.04 9.25
CA HIS A 557 -4.30 23.64 8.93
C HIS A 557 -4.31 22.71 10.16
N TRP A 558 -4.25 21.41 9.92
CA TRP A 558 -4.30 20.42 10.98
C TRP A 558 -2.89 20.07 11.48
N ASN A 559 -2.50 20.61 12.60
CA ASN A 559 -1.17 20.46 13.20
C ASN A 559 -0.98 19.13 13.96
N TYR A 560 -1.46 18.04 13.36
CA TYR A 560 -1.37 16.68 13.90
C TYR A 560 0.09 16.22 14.02
N VAL A 561 0.39 15.56 15.14
CA VAL A 561 1.69 14.92 15.39
C VAL A 561 1.54 13.45 15.77
N ASP A 562 0.61 13.12 16.68
CA ASP A 562 0.46 11.75 17.18
C ASP A 562 -0.90 11.53 17.85
N TRP A 563 -1.51 10.36 17.65
CA TRP A 563 -2.73 9.98 18.35
C TRP A 563 -2.46 9.67 19.81
N THR A 564 -2.78 10.60 20.69
CA THR A 564 -2.69 10.40 22.14
C THR A 564 -3.84 11.11 22.86
N ASN A 565 -4.41 10.46 23.87
CA ASN A 565 -5.61 10.96 24.56
C ASN A 565 -5.53 12.40 25.07
N PRO A 566 -4.40 12.89 25.65
CA PRO A 566 -4.31 14.27 26.10
C PRO A 566 -4.25 15.31 25.00
N TRP A 567 -4.03 14.94 23.73
CA TRP A 567 -3.93 15.84 22.59
C TRP A 567 -5.19 15.79 21.73
N PRO A 568 -6.08 16.80 21.83
CA PRO A 568 -7.28 16.82 21.00
C PRO A 568 -6.92 16.71 19.52
N ARG A 569 -7.52 15.77 18.81
CA ARG A 569 -7.24 15.48 17.39
C ARG A 569 -5.75 15.21 17.08
N GLY A 570 -4.98 14.75 18.07
CA GLY A 570 -3.55 14.48 17.90
C GLY A 570 -2.67 15.73 17.79
N VAL A 571 -3.15 16.90 18.18
CA VAL A 571 -2.47 18.20 18.08
C VAL A 571 -1.77 18.51 19.41
N PRO A 572 -0.44 18.68 19.42
CA PRO A 572 0.29 18.97 20.63
C PRO A 572 0.00 20.40 21.17
N PRO A 573 0.17 20.64 22.47
CA PRO A 573 0.02 21.97 23.09
C PRO A 573 0.87 23.01 22.34
N GLY A 574 0.29 24.19 22.18
CA GLY A 574 0.91 25.34 21.49
C GLY A 574 0.94 25.27 19.96
N ALA A 575 0.45 24.19 19.34
CA ALA A 575 0.50 24.05 17.88
C ALA A 575 -0.40 25.05 17.14
N ASP A 576 -1.65 25.21 17.63
CA ASP A 576 -2.64 26.09 16.99
C ASP A 576 -2.51 27.56 17.46
N HIS A 577 -1.84 27.79 18.60
CA HIS A 577 -1.73 29.12 19.25
C HIS A 577 -0.32 29.70 19.25
N GLY A 578 0.66 28.90 18.85
CA GLY A 578 2.08 29.24 18.85
C GLY A 578 2.86 28.58 19.98
N HIS A 579 4.18 28.56 19.81
CA HIS A 579 5.17 28.11 20.77
C HIS A 579 5.15 26.60 21.09
N SER A 580 4.63 25.75 20.19
CA SER A 580 4.79 24.30 20.36
C SER A 580 6.26 23.89 20.28
N ALA A 581 6.81 23.41 21.39
CA ALA A 581 8.15 22.83 21.41
C ALA A 581 8.22 21.54 20.57
N THR A 582 7.16 20.73 20.57
CA THR A 582 7.06 19.51 19.79
C THR A 582 7.26 19.79 18.31
N ILE A 583 6.49 20.73 17.72
CA ILE A 583 6.57 20.99 16.26
C ILE A 583 7.84 21.79 15.93
N SER A 584 8.30 22.71 16.82
CA SER A 584 9.57 23.41 16.63
C SER A 584 10.76 22.44 16.60
N LEU A 585 10.75 21.40 17.42
CA LEU A 585 11.75 20.34 17.39
C LEU A 585 11.62 19.47 16.13
N LEU A 586 10.41 19.18 15.67
CA LEU A 586 10.21 18.46 14.42
C LEU A 586 10.69 19.27 13.21
N TYR A 587 10.50 20.59 13.23
CA TYR A 587 11.08 21.49 12.22
C TYR A 587 12.63 21.45 12.27
N ALA A 588 13.23 21.51 13.47
CA ALA A 588 14.68 21.36 13.63
C ALA A 588 15.20 20.01 13.13
N TYR A 589 14.43 18.93 13.31
CA TYR A 589 14.74 17.61 12.77
C TYR A 589 14.76 17.61 11.23
N ALA A 590 13.76 18.23 10.59
CA ALA A 590 13.71 18.36 9.13
C ALA A 590 14.84 19.23 8.58
N LEU A 591 15.17 20.35 9.25
CA LEU A 591 16.31 21.21 8.90
C LEU A 591 17.63 20.44 8.92
N GLN A 592 17.83 19.53 9.88
CA GLN A 592 19.03 18.69 9.94
C GLN A 592 19.10 17.79 8.69
N ARG A 593 18.00 17.10 8.35
CA ARG A 593 17.95 16.20 7.19
C ARG A 593 18.13 16.95 5.87
N ALA A 594 17.51 18.11 5.76
CA ALA A 594 17.69 18.97 4.58
C ALA A 594 19.13 19.50 4.44
N ALA A 595 19.79 19.87 5.55
CA ALA A 595 21.20 20.28 5.51
C ALA A 595 22.11 19.14 5.02
N GLU A 596 21.83 17.90 5.39
CA GLU A 596 22.54 16.71 4.91
C GLU A 596 22.29 16.46 3.42
N LEU A 597 21.04 16.59 2.94
CA LEU A 597 20.69 16.48 1.53
C LEU A 597 21.35 17.56 0.68
N GLU A 598 21.30 18.84 1.10
CA GLU A 598 21.90 19.96 0.39
C GLU A 598 23.43 19.85 0.35
N ALA A 599 24.06 19.39 1.43
CA ALA A 599 25.50 19.15 1.45
C ALA A 599 25.90 17.99 0.52
N GLY A 600 25.05 16.99 0.36
CA GLY A 600 25.32 15.81 -0.47
C GLY A 600 25.07 16.01 -1.96
N VAL A 601 23.95 16.65 -2.32
CA VAL A 601 23.48 16.71 -3.73
C VAL A 601 22.95 18.08 -4.16
N GLY A 602 22.90 19.06 -3.25
CA GLY A 602 22.34 20.38 -3.50
C GLY A 602 23.36 21.51 -3.40
N MET A 603 22.98 22.57 -2.69
CA MET A 603 23.75 23.80 -2.54
C MET A 603 24.36 23.92 -1.14
N ARG A 604 25.68 24.09 -1.05
CA ARG A 604 26.40 24.26 0.23
C ARG A 604 25.89 25.46 1.04
N GLY A 605 25.52 26.57 0.38
CA GLY A 605 24.97 27.75 1.05
C GLY A 605 23.63 27.48 1.71
N ALA A 606 22.75 26.67 1.07
CA ALA A 606 21.47 26.24 1.65
C ALA A 606 21.71 25.31 2.85
N ALA A 607 22.66 24.38 2.74
CA ALA A 607 23.03 23.52 3.87
C ALA A 607 23.46 24.30 5.10
N GLU A 608 24.26 25.35 4.92
CA GLU A 608 24.74 26.21 6.02
C GLU A 608 23.60 27.04 6.61
N ALA A 609 22.76 27.63 5.76
CA ALA A 609 21.57 28.37 6.21
C ALA A 609 20.63 27.50 7.07
N TYR A 610 20.44 26.23 6.69
CA TYR A 610 19.62 25.29 7.47
C TYR A 610 20.27 24.91 8.80
N ARG A 611 21.60 24.74 8.85
CA ARG A 611 22.31 24.51 10.13
C ARG A 611 22.18 25.71 11.06
N THR A 612 22.33 26.92 10.56
CA THR A 612 22.17 28.16 11.33
C THR A 612 20.75 28.29 11.87
N ARG A 613 19.74 28.11 11.01
CA ARG A 613 18.33 28.19 11.41
C ARG A 613 17.98 27.12 12.45
N ARG A 614 18.45 25.88 12.25
CA ARG A 614 18.32 24.80 13.22
C ARG A 614 18.90 25.19 14.59
N ALA A 615 20.11 25.72 14.63
CA ALA A 615 20.75 26.13 15.87
C ALA A 615 19.94 27.20 16.61
N SER A 616 19.38 28.18 15.89
CA SER A 616 18.54 29.23 16.48
C SER A 616 17.25 28.67 17.09
N VAL A 617 16.54 27.78 16.36
CA VAL A 617 15.32 27.12 16.85
C VAL A 617 15.61 26.27 18.10
N LEU A 618 16.69 25.49 18.08
CA LEU A 618 17.06 24.66 19.23
C LEU A 618 17.42 25.49 20.47
N ALA A 619 18.14 26.61 20.28
CA ALA A 619 18.43 27.53 21.38
C ALA A 619 17.16 28.14 21.97
N ALA A 620 16.19 28.56 21.14
CA ALA A 620 14.91 29.10 21.58
C ALA A 620 14.09 28.04 22.36
N VAL A 621 13.99 26.82 21.84
CA VAL A 621 13.29 25.72 22.54
C VAL A 621 13.98 25.40 23.87
N ARG A 622 15.30 25.28 23.87
CA ARG A 622 16.04 25.00 25.12
C ARG A 622 15.82 26.06 26.19
N SER A 623 15.91 27.36 25.83
CA SER A 623 15.77 28.45 26.78
C SER A 623 14.35 28.60 27.34
N ARG A 624 13.32 28.24 26.57
CA ARG A 624 11.92 28.50 26.90
C ARG A 624 11.15 27.28 27.42
N ALA A 625 11.45 26.08 26.87
CA ALA A 625 10.69 24.88 27.20
C ALA A 625 11.40 23.93 28.17
N TRP A 626 12.71 24.12 28.45
CA TRP A 626 13.43 23.28 29.41
C TRP A 626 13.00 23.57 30.85
N ASP A 627 12.54 22.56 31.52
CA ASP A 627 12.25 22.63 32.97
C ASP A 627 13.36 21.91 33.75
N ALA A 628 14.25 22.72 34.36
CA ALA A 628 15.41 22.20 35.08
C ALA A 628 15.01 21.42 36.35
N LYS A 629 13.83 21.74 36.97
CA LYS A 629 13.36 21.01 38.17
C LYS A 629 12.91 19.61 37.82
N ARG A 630 12.24 19.45 36.70
CA ARG A 630 11.80 18.15 36.20
C ARG A 630 12.86 17.42 35.37
N GLY A 631 13.83 18.16 34.83
CA GLY A 631 14.79 17.62 33.83
C GLY A 631 14.10 17.12 32.57
N LEU A 632 13.09 17.85 32.10
CA LEU A 632 12.26 17.54 30.94
C LEU A 632 11.97 18.79 30.13
N PHE A 633 11.70 18.62 28.83
CA PHE A 633 11.13 19.68 27.98
C PHE A 633 9.60 19.65 28.10
N ARG A 634 8.99 20.83 28.28
CA ARG A 634 7.55 21.03 28.17
C ARG A 634 7.12 20.95 26.72
N ASP A 635 5.86 20.56 26.47
CA ASP A 635 5.30 20.54 25.11
C ASP A 635 5.11 21.95 24.54
N SER A 636 4.89 22.94 25.43
CA SER A 636 4.90 24.37 25.15
C SER A 636 5.38 25.11 26.39
N PRO A 637 6.11 26.24 26.27
CA PRO A 637 6.45 27.06 27.42
C PRO A 637 5.22 27.63 28.17
N ASP A 638 4.10 27.75 27.43
CA ASP A 638 2.86 28.37 27.96
C ASP A 638 1.96 27.37 28.70
N THR A 639 2.35 26.08 28.76
CA THR A 639 1.58 25.03 29.43
C THR A 639 2.45 24.19 30.37
N VAL A 640 1.81 23.56 31.37
CA VAL A 640 2.46 22.56 32.23
C VAL A 640 2.11 21.16 31.70
N SER A 641 2.62 20.85 30.54
CA SER A 641 2.45 19.53 29.88
C SER A 641 3.79 18.97 29.41
N TYR A 642 3.94 17.66 29.51
CA TYR A 642 5.17 16.94 29.15
C TYR A 642 4.80 15.67 28.46
N SER A 643 5.48 15.40 27.35
CA SER A 643 5.24 14.21 26.53
C SER A 643 6.52 13.44 26.20
N GLN A 644 6.38 12.17 25.88
CA GLN A 644 7.47 11.40 25.28
C GLN A 644 7.88 12.02 23.95
N GLN A 645 6.91 12.47 23.14
CA GLN A 645 7.12 13.03 21.81
C GLN A 645 8.09 14.22 21.83
N THR A 646 7.85 15.21 22.68
CA THR A 646 8.73 16.39 22.80
C THR A 646 10.13 16.01 23.26
N ASN A 647 10.23 15.15 24.28
CA ASN A 647 11.50 14.81 24.88
C ASN A 647 12.36 13.89 24.00
N VAL A 648 11.76 12.97 23.24
CA VAL A 648 12.53 12.17 22.26
C VAL A 648 12.96 13.00 21.06
N LEU A 649 12.17 13.97 20.61
CA LEU A 649 12.58 14.92 19.57
C LEU A 649 13.74 15.81 20.08
N ALA A 650 13.74 16.20 21.35
CA ALA A 650 14.86 16.94 21.94
C ALA A 650 16.16 16.13 21.93
N ILE A 651 16.09 14.81 22.14
CA ILE A 651 17.22 13.90 21.99
C ILE A 651 17.64 13.78 20.50
N LEU A 652 16.69 13.51 19.61
CA LEU A 652 16.96 13.28 18.18
C LEU A 652 17.57 14.51 17.49
N THR A 653 17.24 15.71 17.96
CA THR A 653 17.71 16.98 17.40
C THR A 653 18.89 17.61 18.14
N ASP A 654 19.42 16.99 19.19
CA ASP A 654 20.46 17.57 20.07
C ASP A 654 20.04 18.87 20.79
N ALA A 655 18.73 19.15 20.94
CA ALA A 655 18.24 20.18 21.85
C ALA A 655 18.63 19.85 23.31
N ALA A 656 18.62 18.55 23.65
CA ALA A 656 19.28 18.03 24.83
C ALA A 656 20.77 17.76 24.51
N PRO A 657 21.73 18.39 25.21
CA PRO A 657 23.14 18.12 25.05
C PRO A 657 23.47 16.62 25.17
N VAL A 658 24.44 16.13 24.38
CA VAL A 658 24.79 14.70 24.34
C VAL A 658 25.00 14.10 25.74
N ALA A 659 25.65 14.83 26.64
CA ALA A 659 25.87 14.39 28.03
C ALA A 659 24.59 14.20 28.83
N GLU A 660 23.50 14.88 28.49
CA GLU A 660 22.20 14.81 29.19
C GLU A 660 21.24 13.79 28.55
N GLN A 661 21.48 13.36 27.28
CA GLN A 661 20.53 12.54 26.51
C GLN A 661 20.20 11.21 27.17
N ARG A 662 21.19 10.54 27.78
CA ARG A 662 20.96 9.28 28.49
C ARG A 662 20.03 9.45 29.67
N ALA A 663 20.31 10.42 30.57
CA ALA A 663 19.47 10.68 31.75
C ALA A 663 18.06 11.13 31.34
N LEU A 664 17.96 11.98 30.29
CA LEU A 664 16.67 12.39 29.75
C LEU A 664 15.87 11.18 29.24
N MET A 665 16.49 10.26 28.48
CA MET A 665 15.81 9.08 27.95
C MET A 665 15.39 8.11 29.06
N GLU A 666 16.23 7.91 30.09
CA GLU A 666 15.87 7.11 31.25
C GLU A 666 14.62 7.67 31.97
N ARG A 667 14.53 9.00 32.07
CA ARG A 667 13.35 9.69 32.62
C ARG A 667 12.13 9.53 31.71
N VAL A 668 12.28 9.67 30.39
CA VAL A 668 11.21 9.45 29.40
C VAL A 668 10.61 8.06 29.52
N LEU A 669 11.44 7.06 29.82
CA LEU A 669 10.97 5.67 29.96
C LEU A 669 10.29 5.41 31.32
N SER A 670 10.74 6.06 32.41
CA SER A 670 10.31 5.78 33.77
C SER A 670 9.17 6.68 34.30
N ASP A 671 9.06 7.92 33.79
CA ASP A 671 8.06 8.87 34.25
C ASP A 671 6.68 8.53 33.66
N THR A 672 5.80 7.98 34.50
CA THR A 672 4.44 7.58 34.10
C THR A 672 3.48 8.76 33.94
N THR A 673 3.88 9.98 34.32
CA THR A 673 3.05 11.17 34.15
C THR A 673 3.16 11.80 32.76
N LEU A 674 4.11 11.35 31.94
CA LEU A 674 4.25 11.83 30.56
C LEU A 674 3.10 11.37 29.70
N THR A 675 2.65 12.24 28.81
CA THR A 675 1.86 11.83 27.65
C THR A 675 2.62 10.77 26.84
N ARG A 676 2.02 9.59 26.66
CA ARG A 676 2.65 8.46 26.00
C ARG A 676 2.55 8.56 24.50
N ALA A 677 3.60 8.13 23.82
CA ALA A 677 3.61 7.93 22.38
C ALA A 677 2.68 6.78 21.95
N SER A 678 1.97 6.96 20.84
CA SER A 678 1.26 5.88 20.15
C SER A 678 2.25 4.90 19.50
N TYR A 679 1.75 3.84 18.84
CA TYR A 679 2.61 2.94 18.06
C TYR A 679 3.33 3.67 16.92
N TYR A 680 2.70 4.67 16.29
CA TYR A 680 3.32 5.52 15.29
C TYR A 680 4.55 6.24 15.83
N PHE A 681 4.37 7.04 16.88
CA PHE A 681 5.48 7.83 17.45
C PHE A 681 6.45 6.97 18.27
N GLY A 682 6.06 5.75 18.63
CA GLY A 682 6.93 4.71 19.18
C GLY A 682 8.17 4.44 18.32
N PHE A 683 8.06 4.60 16.99
CA PHE A 683 9.22 4.58 16.09
C PHE A 683 10.30 5.59 16.51
N TYR A 684 9.92 6.83 16.76
CA TYR A 684 10.85 7.90 17.17
C TYR A 684 11.38 7.70 18.58
N VAL A 685 10.56 7.12 19.49
CA VAL A 685 11.00 6.73 20.83
C VAL A 685 12.14 5.72 20.76
N LEU A 686 12.03 4.71 19.89
CA LEU A 686 13.05 3.67 19.72
C LEU A 686 14.31 4.21 19.02
N GLU A 687 14.17 5.16 18.11
CA GLU A 687 15.32 5.86 17.51
C GLU A 687 16.06 6.71 18.54
N ALA A 688 15.32 7.44 19.42
CA ALA A 688 15.92 8.22 20.51
C ALA A 688 16.60 7.33 21.56
N LEU A 689 15.99 6.18 21.89
CA LEU A 689 16.58 5.17 22.78
C LEU A 689 17.97 4.75 22.30
N ARG A 690 18.10 4.47 21.01
CA ARG A 690 19.39 4.12 20.39
C ARG A 690 20.38 5.28 20.43
N LYS A 691 19.93 6.51 20.09
CA LYS A 691 20.79 7.70 20.09
C LYS A 691 21.30 8.04 21.48
N ALA A 692 20.49 7.83 22.52
CA ALA A 692 20.84 8.07 23.90
C ALA A 692 21.75 6.98 24.53
N GLY A 693 22.19 5.98 23.74
CA GLY A 693 23.04 4.91 24.23
C GLY A 693 22.35 3.88 25.14
N LEU A 694 21.02 3.74 24.99
CA LEU A 694 20.18 2.80 25.74
C LEU A 694 19.60 1.68 24.85
N ALA A 695 20.20 1.43 23.70
CA ALA A 695 19.69 0.47 22.74
C ALA A 695 19.58 -0.97 23.30
N ASP A 696 20.36 -1.32 24.33
CA ASP A 696 20.24 -2.60 25.02
C ASP A 696 18.85 -2.81 25.68
N ARG A 697 18.10 -1.75 25.91
CA ARG A 697 16.72 -1.82 26.40
C ARG A 697 15.68 -1.94 25.29
N TYR A 698 16.10 -2.08 24.02
CA TYR A 698 15.18 -2.13 22.86
C TYR A 698 14.13 -3.25 23.01
N ILE A 699 14.54 -4.47 23.34
CA ILE A 699 13.64 -5.61 23.46
C ILE A 699 12.59 -5.41 24.58
N GLU A 700 12.93 -4.74 25.68
CA GLU A 700 11.98 -4.39 26.73
C GLU A 700 10.83 -3.49 26.21
N GLN A 701 11.16 -2.58 25.29
CA GLN A 701 10.17 -1.66 24.71
C GLN A 701 9.21 -2.35 23.74
N LEU A 702 9.45 -3.60 23.38
CA LEU A 702 8.57 -4.38 22.52
C LEU A 702 7.44 -5.11 23.28
N ALA A 703 7.28 -4.90 24.59
CA ALA A 703 6.20 -5.49 25.40
C ALA A 703 4.78 -5.24 24.81
N PRO A 704 4.45 -4.08 24.22
CA PRO A 704 3.17 -3.89 23.53
C PRO A 704 2.92 -4.91 22.40
N TRP A 705 3.93 -5.26 21.62
CA TRP A 705 3.80 -6.26 20.54
C TRP A 705 3.59 -7.68 21.08
N GLN A 706 4.19 -8.02 22.22
CA GLN A 706 3.81 -9.24 22.93
C GLN A 706 2.32 -9.21 23.36
N GLY A 707 1.82 -8.04 23.75
CA GLY A 707 0.40 -7.83 24.03
C GLY A 707 -0.48 -8.12 22.81
N MET A 708 -0.08 -7.64 21.61
CA MET A 708 -0.77 -7.91 20.36
C MET A 708 -0.83 -9.42 20.07
N LEU A 709 0.29 -10.13 20.21
CA LEU A 709 0.33 -11.59 20.04
C LEU A 709 -0.58 -12.32 21.03
N ARG A 710 -0.60 -11.91 22.31
CA ARG A 710 -1.51 -12.49 23.31
C ARG A 710 -2.97 -12.22 23.03
N LEU A 711 -3.31 -11.14 22.29
CA LEU A 711 -4.65 -10.85 21.81
C LEU A 711 -5.00 -11.57 20.51
N GLY A 712 -4.09 -12.37 19.95
CA GLY A 712 -4.30 -13.13 18.72
C GLY A 712 -4.35 -12.26 17.46
N LEU A 713 -3.71 -11.08 17.46
CA LEU A 713 -3.54 -10.29 16.26
C LEU A 713 -2.59 -10.99 15.27
N THR A 714 -2.89 -10.84 14.00
CA THR A 714 -2.12 -11.39 12.89
C THR A 714 -1.55 -10.29 11.98
N SER A 715 -1.84 -9.05 12.32
CA SER A 715 -1.30 -7.80 11.76
C SER A 715 -1.21 -6.77 12.87
N THR A 716 -0.68 -5.59 12.57
CA THR A 716 -0.43 -4.55 13.55
C THR A 716 -1.59 -3.56 13.63
N PRO A 717 -2.08 -3.20 14.84
CA PRO A 717 -3.19 -2.27 15.00
C PRO A 717 -2.75 -0.81 14.92
N GLU A 718 -3.72 0.09 14.71
CA GLU A 718 -3.51 1.54 14.68
C GLU A 718 -3.00 2.10 16.00
N ASN A 719 -3.69 1.75 17.07
CA ASN A 719 -3.46 2.25 18.43
C ASN A 719 -3.56 1.12 19.45
N PRO A 720 -3.12 1.35 20.70
CA PRO A 720 -3.47 0.47 21.80
C PRO A 720 -5.00 0.32 21.94
N GLU A 721 -5.44 -0.81 22.47
CA GLU A 721 -6.88 -1.06 22.70
C GLU A 721 -7.54 0.03 23.58
N PRO A 722 -8.74 0.47 23.24
CA PRO A 722 -9.56 0.02 22.11
C PRO A 722 -9.09 0.65 20.78
N THR A 723 -8.89 -0.18 19.76
CA THR A 723 -8.42 0.26 18.44
C THR A 723 -9.50 0.13 17.37
N ARG A 724 -9.57 1.10 16.45
CA ARG A 724 -10.42 1.05 15.27
C ARG A 724 -9.94 -0.02 14.30
N SER A 725 -8.69 0.04 13.89
CA SER A 725 -8.07 -0.81 12.88
C SER A 725 -7.14 -1.84 13.49
N ASP A 726 -7.23 -3.09 13.03
CA ASP A 726 -6.27 -4.16 13.31
C ASP A 726 -5.16 -4.25 12.24
N THR A 727 -5.22 -3.39 11.21
CA THR A 727 -4.32 -3.40 10.07
C THR A 727 -3.78 -2.00 9.78
N HIS A 728 -2.76 -1.58 10.54
CA HIS A 728 -2.11 -0.28 10.36
C HIS A 728 -0.59 -0.46 10.36
N ALA A 729 -0.01 -0.36 9.16
CA ALA A 729 1.37 -0.79 8.94
C ALA A 729 2.43 0.07 9.62
N TRP A 730 2.10 1.29 10.08
CA TRP A 730 3.04 2.11 10.87
C TRP A 730 3.52 1.41 12.15
N ALA A 731 2.70 0.54 12.75
CA ALA A 731 3.08 -0.21 13.95
C ALA A 731 3.95 -1.45 13.65
N ALA A 732 4.27 -1.74 12.38
CA ALA A 732 5.14 -2.86 12.00
C ALA A 732 6.65 -2.53 12.07
N HIS A 733 7.02 -1.33 12.54
CA HIS A 733 8.40 -0.86 12.60
C HIS A 733 9.39 -1.71 13.43
N PRO A 734 8.99 -2.59 14.37
CA PRO A 734 9.98 -3.46 15.01
C PRO A 734 10.74 -4.36 14.03
N ASN A 735 10.20 -4.73 12.88
CA ASN A 735 10.96 -5.49 11.89
C ASN A 735 12.16 -4.70 11.34
N TYR A 736 11.99 -3.37 11.12
CA TYR A 736 13.10 -2.48 10.85
C TYR A 736 14.07 -2.44 12.05
N GLY A 737 13.55 -2.26 13.25
CA GLY A 737 14.38 -2.08 14.45
C GLY A 737 15.19 -3.30 14.87
N LEU A 738 14.67 -4.52 14.65
CA LEU A 738 15.44 -5.76 14.87
C LEU A 738 16.69 -5.81 13.98
N LEU A 739 16.60 -5.29 12.76
CA LEU A 739 17.70 -5.25 11.81
C LEU A 739 18.63 -4.04 12.05
N ALA A 740 18.04 -2.85 12.27
CA ALA A 740 18.77 -1.59 12.39
C ALA A 740 19.35 -1.32 13.78
N THR A 741 18.75 -1.90 14.83
CA THR A 741 19.17 -1.68 16.22
C THR A 741 19.72 -2.96 16.86
N VAL A 742 18.99 -4.09 16.82
CA VAL A 742 19.47 -5.32 17.46
C VAL A 742 20.67 -5.89 16.70
N LEU A 743 20.57 -6.09 15.37
CA LEU A 743 21.73 -6.43 14.54
C LEU A 743 22.62 -5.22 14.27
N GLY A 744 22.09 -4.00 14.40
CA GLY A 744 22.81 -2.76 14.28
C GLY A 744 23.21 -2.36 12.86
N VAL A 745 22.64 -2.97 11.81
CA VAL A 745 23.02 -2.75 10.41
C VAL A 745 22.38 -1.49 9.88
N ARG A 746 23.19 -0.47 9.54
CA ARG A 746 22.70 0.84 9.07
C ARG A 746 23.63 1.44 8.01
N PRO A 747 23.09 2.30 7.08
CA PRO A 747 23.92 3.07 6.20
C PRO A 747 24.79 4.06 6.98
N ALA A 748 26.09 4.04 6.73
CA ALA A 748 27.05 5.01 7.28
C ALA A 748 27.37 6.13 6.28
N SER A 749 26.96 5.98 5.02
CA SER A 749 27.06 7.01 3.97
C SER A 749 25.95 6.84 2.95
N ALA A 750 25.68 7.91 2.21
CA ALA A 750 24.64 7.91 1.15
C ALA A 750 24.82 6.74 0.18
N GLY A 751 23.72 6.13 -0.22
CA GLY A 751 23.68 4.96 -1.08
C GLY A 751 24.10 3.67 -0.39
N PHE A 752 24.16 3.66 0.94
CA PHE A 752 24.60 2.53 1.74
C PHE A 752 26.01 2.03 1.34
N ARG A 753 26.83 2.94 0.79
CA ARG A 753 28.18 2.58 0.27
C ARG A 753 29.10 2.08 1.36
N THR A 754 28.93 2.59 2.57
CA THR A 754 29.60 2.11 3.77
C THR A 754 28.54 1.71 4.82
N VAL A 755 28.86 0.68 5.57
CA VAL A 755 27.94 0.06 6.55
C VAL A 755 28.45 0.34 7.96
N LEU A 756 27.57 0.80 8.84
CA LEU A 756 27.79 0.72 10.28
C LEU A 756 27.07 -0.51 10.83
N ILE A 757 27.78 -1.37 11.54
CA ILE A 757 27.22 -2.45 12.32
C ILE A 757 27.48 -2.12 13.79
N ALA A 758 26.43 -1.65 14.50
CA ALA A 758 26.50 -1.29 15.91
C ALA A 758 25.39 -2.03 16.65
N PRO A 759 25.60 -3.32 16.96
CA PRO A 759 24.56 -4.17 17.53
C PRO A 759 24.26 -3.84 18.98
N SER A 760 23.03 -4.19 19.39
CA SER A 760 22.59 -4.08 20.80
C SER A 760 21.76 -5.31 21.13
N LEU A 761 22.39 -6.29 21.78
CA LEU A 761 21.77 -7.59 22.07
C LEU A 761 20.76 -7.51 23.23
N GLY A 762 20.95 -6.58 24.20
CA GLY A 762 20.10 -6.52 25.39
C GLY A 762 20.09 -7.86 26.13
N PRO A 763 18.92 -8.52 26.30
CA PRO A 763 18.81 -9.81 26.98
C PRO A 763 19.21 -11.01 26.09
N LEU A 764 19.49 -10.80 24.82
CA LEU A 764 19.80 -11.89 23.87
C LEU A 764 21.23 -12.40 24.06
N ARG A 765 21.39 -13.69 24.02
CA ARG A 765 22.71 -14.35 23.96
C ARG A 765 23.20 -14.47 22.52
N ARG A 766 22.26 -14.57 21.58
CA ARG A 766 22.56 -14.65 20.15
C ARG A 766 21.50 -13.94 19.34
N ALA A 767 21.93 -13.35 18.25
CA ALA A 767 21.06 -12.83 17.21
C ALA A 767 21.72 -13.04 15.85
N GLU A 768 20.97 -13.45 14.87
CA GLU A 768 21.46 -13.56 13.49
C GLU A 768 20.41 -13.06 12.51
N GLY A 769 20.89 -12.57 11.36
CA GLY A 769 19.98 -12.12 10.34
C GLY A 769 20.65 -11.71 9.04
N ARG A 770 19.80 -11.36 8.11
CA ARG A 770 20.14 -10.89 6.77
C ARG A 770 19.47 -9.56 6.52
N VAL A 771 20.21 -8.61 5.98
CA VAL A 771 19.70 -7.29 5.60
C VAL A 771 19.94 -7.08 4.12
N PRO A 772 18.89 -6.84 3.31
CA PRO A 772 19.03 -6.47 1.90
C PRO A 772 19.87 -5.22 1.72
N HIS A 773 20.76 -5.25 0.77
CA HIS A 773 21.60 -4.12 0.39
C HIS A 773 21.61 -3.97 -1.13
N PRO A 774 21.79 -2.77 -1.73
CA PRO A 774 21.77 -2.57 -3.19
C PRO A 774 22.77 -3.41 -3.97
N ARG A 775 23.87 -3.84 -3.34
CA ARG A 775 24.94 -4.66 -3.97
C ARG A 775 24.91 -6.13 -3.56
N GLY A 776 23.88 -6.59 -2.89
CA GLY A 776 23.75 -7.95 -2.35
C GLY A 776 23.27 -7.93 -0.90
N ASP A 777 23.27 -9.08 -0.23
CA ASP A 777 22.79 -9.15 1.15
C ASP A 777 23.95 -9.01 2.16
N ILE A 778 23.66 -8.40 3.31
CA ILE A 778 24.55 -8.34 4.47
C ILE A 778 24.09 -9.43 5.45
N ASP A 779 24.92 -10.44 5.71
CA ASP A 779 24.66 -11.43 6.75
C ASP A 779 25.42 -11.09 8.02
N VAL A 780 24.74 -11.17 9.16
CA VAL A 780 25.28 -10.89 10.48
C VAL A 780 24.87 -11.99 11.44
N LYS A 781 25.85 -12.58 12.14
CA LYS A 781 25.62 -13.50 13.25
C LYS A 781 26.40 -13.02 14.46
N LEU A 782 25.71 -12.84 15.58
CA LEU A 782 26.23 -12.27 16.82
C LEU A 782 26.03 -13.25 17.96
N GLU A 783 27.08 -13.44 18.75
CA GLU A 783 27.07 -14.25 19.96
C GLU A 783 27.74 -13.44 21.07
N ALA A 784 27.06 -13.32 22.21
CA ALA A 784 27.69 -12.74 23.42
C ALA A 784 28.84 -13.63 23.90
N ASP A 785 30.01 -13.03 24.13
CA ASP A 785 31.24 -13.72 24.60
C ASP A 785 31.56 -13.20 26.02
N GLY A 786 31.03 -13.92 27.01
CA GLY A 786 31.06 -13.48 28.41
C GLY A 786 30.12 -12.24 28.63
N GLU A 787 30.38 -11.48 29.67
CA GLU A 787 29.55 -10.32 30.07
C GLU A 787 29.77 -9.10 29.17
N ARG A 788 30.91 -8.95 28.53
CA ARG A 788 31.25 -7.73 27.78
C ARG A 788 31.74 -8.00 26.36
N GLY A 789 32.10 -9.21 26.03
CA GLY A 789 32.64 -9.58 24.73
C GLY A 789 31.55 -9.84 23.67
N LEU A 790 31.94 -9.79 22.42
CA LEU A 790 31.13 -10.11 21.25
C LEU A 790 31.95 -10.95 20.26
N ARG A 791 31.37 -12.06 19.84
CA ARG A 791 31.79 -12.78 18.62
C ARG A 791 30.82 -12.43 17.51
N ALA A 792 31.31 -11.77 16.46
CA ALA A 792 30.53 -11.40 15.30
C ALA A 792 31.04 -12.07 14.03
N GLU A 793 30.18 -12.80 13.32
CA GLU A 793 30.45 -13.30 11.98
C GLU A 793 29.64 -12.44 10.99
N ILE A 794 30.35 -11.78 10.08
CA ILE A 794 29.76 -10.77 9.18
C ILE A 794 30.17 -11.09 7.76
N THR A 795 29.21 -11.02 6.83
CA THR A 795 29.48 -11.07 5.40
C THR A 795 28.97 -9.75 4.77
N LEU A 796 29.88 -9.02 4.14
CA LEU A 796 29.54 -7.83 3.36
C LEU A 796 29.63 -8.11 1.87
N PRO A 797 28.73 -7.52 1.05
CA PRO A 797 28.78 -7.64 -0.41
C PRO A 797 30.09 -7.13 -1.02
N ALA A 798 30.37 -7.54 -2.25
CA ALA A 798 31.55 -7.08 -2.98
C ALA A 798 31.55 -5.54 -3.13
N GLY A 799 32.72 -4.94 -2.84
CA GLY A 799 32.91 -3.48 -2.90
C GLY A 799 32.22 -2.69 -1.77
N VAL A 800 31.70 -3.38 -0.76
CA VAL A 800 31.12 -2.74 0.44
C VAL A 800 32.12 -2.87 1.59
N THR A 801 32.36 -1.74 2.28
CA THR A 801 33.17 -1.68 3.49
C THR A 801 32.33 -1.16 4.66
N GLY A 802 32.81 -1.31 5.87
CA GLY A 802 32.05 -0.84 7.04
C GLY A 802 32.88 -0.76 8.31
N VAL A 803 32.18 -0.54 9.40
CA VAL A 803 32.73 -0.54 10.76
C VAL A 803 31.82 -1.36 11.66
N LEU A 804 32.37 -2.28 12.41
CA LEU A 804 31.73 -2.87 13.57
C LEU A 804 32.06 -2.04 14.80
N GLU A 805 31.03 -1.63 15.52
CA GLU A 805 31.14 -0.87 16.76
C GLU A 805 30.43 -1.62 17.90
N TRP A 806 31.18 -1.89 18.99
CA TRP A 806 30.66 -2.58 20.17
C TRP A 806 31.24 -1.98 21.43
N ARG A 807 30.39 -1.40 22.29
CA ARG A 807 30.78 -0.81 23.58
C ARG A 807 32.01 0.13 23.49
N GLY A 808 32.02 0.97 22.45
CA GLY A 808 33.06 1.94 22.19
C GLY A 808 34.30 1.40 21.45
N GLN A 809 34.43 0.08 21.29
CA GLN A 809 35.45 -0.52 20.42
C GLN A 809 35.01 -0.48 18.95
N ARG A 810 35.96 -0.16 18.06
CA ARG A 810 35.68 -0.08 16.61
C ARG A 810 36.63 -0.98 15.83
N ARG A 811 36.08 -1.71 14.84
CA ARG A 811 36.83 -2.55 13.90
C ARG A 811 36.39 -2.29 12.48
N ALA A 812 37.35 -2.02 11.60
CA ALA A 812 37.07 -1.89 10.17
C ALA A 812 36.64 -3.23 9.59
N LEU A 813 35.61 -3.20 8.73
CA LEU A 813 35.09 -4.34 8.00
C LEU A 813 35.39 -4.18 6.50
N ARG A 814 35.77 -5.29 5.88
CA ARG A 814 36.02 -5.41 4.42
C ARG A 814 34.95 -6.27 3.77
N SER A 815 34.89 -6.25 2.44
CA SER A 815 34.04 -7.15 1.66
C SER A 815 34.34 -8.61 1.98
N GLY A 816 33.31 -9.46 1.84
CA GLY A 816 33.38 -10.90 2.10
C GLY A 816 33.12 -11.28 3.56
N ARG A 817 33.29 -12.58 3.85
CA ARG A 817 33.05 -13.16 5.17
C ARG A 817 34.24 -12.90 6.09
N GLN A 818 33.95 -12.53 7.31
CA GLN A 818 34.94 -12.29 8.36
C GLN A 818 34.38 -12.58 9.74
N VAL A 819 35.25 -13.01 10.66
CA VAL A 819 34.92 -13.21 12.08
C VAL A 819 35.69 -12.22 12.91
N VAL A 820 35.00 -11.47 13.74
CA VAL A 820 35.56 -10.44 14.63
C VAL A 820 35.19 -10.79 16.06
N ARG A 821 36.16 -10.64 16.97
CA ARG A 821 35.93 -10.71 18.43
C ARG A 821 36.29 -9.36 19.04
N LEU A 822 35.39 -8.84 19.89
CA LEU A 822 35.55 -7.59 20.61
C LEU A 822 35.33 -7.81 22.11
#